data_4abee24301153e17ba43698f8f1e9d24
#
_entry.id   4abee24301153e17ba43698f8f1e9d24
#
_cell.length_a   1.000
_cell.length_b   1.000
_cell.length_c   1.000
_cell.angle_alpha   90.00
_cell.angle_beta   90.00
_cell.angle_gamma   90.00
#
_symmetry.space_group_name_H-M   'P 1'
#
loop_
_entity.id
_entity.type
_entity.pdbx_description
1 polymer ?
#
loop_
_entity_poly.entity_id
_entity_poly.type
_entity_poly.pdbx_seq_one_letter_code
_entity_poly.pdbx_strand_id
1 'polypeptide(L)'
;MFTWNFQYVSRVKLAETLNQIRINDEKGDVLVRIHTAIHQKDEAVDLARFIKHIVPKAKIIGTSTSGVIYQGKIYRNQCIVSVTQSDNAKFQSVMIPFTDKDNKGILSGEELCQKTAEVLCDENIKLLLTFLSSKYYNVYDYVDKCNDKYPNANMLGGFAISSEAMYENEYAPGFVFDESGASDEAVLIAAVIGADVECVTSCASGIETVGKDYEVTETSGRSIISLDGKNAAELYKKGIGEKIKSDQKLFELFPFAYSNNNVPVFVKYYEDNSLKANQFIRAGKKLKRAFIYDKKVVDDNREMFRKIENFEKSETLFAYSCHLRSKAYPNASRWELSAYTDSNMSGCLTDGEIVTINGRFAFANCTFALSVLGEKFGTQIYNPFIFSHPEVLADDNVRLVDYIIDMESEYKNDDSDENDDEYGLKEFLRGCEKKLLMDESEALPNEVALNTDIAAKGYDRICMIDITDNAGMKSVFSKQLIDLTYKNYISTCSRFCQEKKYKMYLIRGWHIAIGSPSYKTSLSDFEEEMKILQNTLFESSREFIAIVPLFCLIDGCTLENMESAYSKARVEMMNKNIQFFVTSPTNDQLDEESIRRKYHMVNVVNYAIAHDKIIPYFQGIYDNRENKIHHYESLMRLEDENGKVYYPDEFLGVARSFGHLYDSLSKKMISRVFNMFKDCEKTSVSINMGIRDIKNSELTEYIFDFMASVKHPGNFVFEILENEDIDEYDVMVAFVDRIHALGGKISIDDFGSGYSNLQHLMSVHSDFIKIDGSIVKQCCDSEESEKLIAIIAGWKNFSTRDIAIVAEYVENQGIQEKMTRFGVDYSQGFLFSKPTPEINLE
;
A
#
# COMPACT_ATOMS: atom_id res chain seq x y z
N MET A 1 20.03 -10.59 8.94
CA MET A 1 18.96 -10.82 9.95
C MET A 1 17.68 -11.18 9.22
N PHE A 2 16.90 -12.13 9.71
CA PHE A 2 15.63 -12.52 9.06
C PHE A 2 14.57 -12.86 10.11
N THR A 3 13.29 -12.48 9.86
CA THR A 3 12.18 -12.78 10.76
C THR A 3 11.09 -13.58 10.04
N TRP A 4 10.73 -14.72 10.61
CA TRP A 4 9.54 -15.49 10.25
C TRP A 4 8.41 -15.17 11.22
N ASN A 5 7.23 -14.97 10.70
CA ASN A 5 6.04 -14.65 11.49
C ASN A 5 4.98 -15.74 11.28
N PHE A 6 4.45 -16.26 12.37
CA PHE A 6 3.49 -17.37 12.35
C PHE A 6 2.28 -17.06 13.22
N GLN A 7 1.11 -17.27 12.67
CA GLN A 7 -0.10 -17.34 13.48
C GLN A 7 -0.10 -18.66 14.27
N TYR A 8 -0.21 -18.56 15.58
CA TYR A 8 -0.31 -19.73 16.45
C TYR A 8 -1.69 -20.36 16.35
N VAL A 9 -1.76 -21.59 15.86
CA VAL A 9 -3.01 -22.37 15.73
C VAL A 9 -2.99 -23.56 16.70
N SER A 10 -1.86 -24.27 16.77
CA SER A 10 -1.67 -25.40 17.69
C SER A 10 -0.18 -25.67 17.89
N ARG A 11 0.14 -26.37 18.99
CA ARG A 11 1.54 -26.77 19.28
C ARG A 11 2.11 -27.69 18.20
N VAL A 12 1.31 -28.58 17.64
CA VAL A 12 1.74 -29.51 16.58
C VAL A 12 2.14 -28.73 15.33
N LYS A 13 1.26 -27.85 14.85
CA LYS A 13 1.52 -27.07 13.65
C LYS A 13 2.70 -26.11 13.85
N LEU A 14 2.83 -25.50 15.03
CA LEU A 14 3.97 -24.65 15.35
C LEU A 14 5.30 -25.45 15.34
N ALA A 15 5.31 -26.66 15.90
CA ALA A 15 6.50 -27.52 15.89
C ALA A 15 6.89 -27.92 14.45
N GLU A 16 5.93 -28.30 13.63
CA GLU A 16 6.15 -28.61 12.22
C GLU A 16 6.77 -27.41 11.50
N THR A 17 6.19 -26.22 11.69
CA THR A 17 6.67 -24.99 11.06
C THR A 17 8.07 -24.61 11.54
N LEU A 18 8.33 -24.64 12.86
CA LEU A 18 9.67 -24.36 13.41
C LEU A 18 10.72 -25.32 12.89
N ASN A 19 10.38 -26.60 12.69
CA ASN A 19 11.28 -27.58 12.11
C ASN A 19 11.53 -27.36 10.60
N GLN A 20 10.50 -26.90 9.87
CA GLN A 20 10.61 -26.62 8.43
C GLN A 20 11.53 -25.44 8.11
N ILE A 21 11.50 -24.38 8.91
CA ILE A 21 12.35 -23.19 8.69
C ILE A 21 13.84 -23.45 8.95
N ARG A 22 14.22 -24.64 9.44
CA ARG A 22 15.60 -25.07 9.65
C ARG A 22 16.45 -24.00 10.33
N ILE A 23 15.99 -23.52 11.50
CA ILE A 23 16.75 -22.56 12.30
C ILE A 23 18.15 -23.15 12.52
N ASN A 24 19.16 -22.55 11.88
CA ASN A 24 20.51 -23.07 11.93
C ASN A 24 21.11 -22.77 13.29
N ASP A 25 21.14 -23.77 14.16
CA ASP A 25 21.65 -23.65 15.53
C ASP A 25 23.16 -23.32 15.60
N GLU A 26 23.89 -23.52 14.52
CA GLU A 26 25.30 -23.25 14.43
C GLU A 26 25.64 -21.81 14.05
N LYS A 27 24.68 -21.08 13.44
CA LYS A 27 24.86 -19.70 12.99
C LYS A 27 23.93 -18.74 13.73
N GLY A 28 24.52 -17.79 14.46
CA GLY A 28 23.88 -16.66 15.06
C GLY A 28 22.94 -16.94 16.24
N ASP A 29 22.39 -15.88 16.77
CA ASP A 29 21.44 -15.90 17.89
C ASP A 29 19.99 -15.84 17.37
N VAL A 30 19.06 -16.28 18.21
CA VAL A 30 17.63 -16.34 17.90
C VAL A 30 16.83 -15.57 18.95
N LEU A 31 16.00 -14.62 18.52
CA LEU A 31 15.00 -13.94 19.33
C LEU A 31 13.61 -14.41 18.93
N VAL A 32 12.81 -14.86 19.89
CA VAL A 32 11.40 -15.18 19.69
C VAL A 32 10.54 -14.19 20.44
N ARG A 33 9.64 -13.52 19.70
CA ARG A 33 8.64 -12.62 20.24
C ARG A 33 7.27 -13.28 20.15
N ILE A 34 6.55 -13.29 21.25
CA ILE A 34 5.19 -13.86 21.35
C ILE A 34 4.23 -12.74 21.73
N HIS A 35 3.35 -12.37 20.82
CA HIS A 35 2.27 -11.42 21.08
C HIS A 35 0.95 -12.17 21.10
N THR A 36 0.24 -12.13 22.24
CA THR A 36 -0.86 -13.06 22.45
C THR A 36 -2.09 -12.41 23.08
N ALA A 37 -3.27 -12.82 22.57
CA ALA A 37 -4.56 -12.58 23.21
C ALA A 37 -4.93 -13.66 24.24
N ILE A 38 -4.03 -14.61 24.54
CA ILE A 38 -4.24 -15.60 25.60
C ILE A 38 -4.32 -14.88 26.94
N HIS A 39 -5.39 -15.11 27.69
CA HIS A 39 -5.64 -14.45 28.99
C HIS A 39 -4.94 -15.14 30.14
N GLN A 40 -4.72 -16.46 30.02
CA GLN A 40 -4.15 -17.28 31.10
C GLN A 40 -2.64 -17.22 31.05
N LYS A 41 -2.02 -16.67 32.10
CA LYS A 41 -0.56 -16.53 32.21
C LYS A 41 0.15 -17.86 32.05
N ASP A 42 -0.37 -18.94 32.68
CA ASP A 42 0.25 -20.26 32.64
C ASP A 42 0.28 -20.84 31.21
N GLU A 43 -0.77 -20.66 30.43
CA GLU A 43 -0.81 -21.11 29.03
C GLU A 43 0.22 -20.34 28.15
N ALA A 44 0.38 -19.04 28.39
CA ALA A 44 1.36 -18.23 27.68
C ALA A 44 2.79 -18.67 28.01
N VAL A 45 3.08 -18.93 29.27
CA VAL A 45 4.39 -19.45 29.72
C VAL A 45 4.64 -20.87 29.19
N ASP A 46 3.63 -21.71 29.16
CA ASP A 46 3.74 -23.05 28.59
C ASP A 46 4.02 -23.04 27.08
N LEU A 47 3.48 -22.06 26.37
CA LEU A 47 3.84 -21.85 24.96
C LEU A 47 5.31 -21.42 24.83
N ALA A 48 5.78 -20.49 25.67
CA ALA A 48 7.17 -20.07 25.68
C ALA A 48 8.11 -21.24 26.00
N ARG A 49 7.81 -22.06 26.99
CA ARG A 49 8.60 -23.28 27.35
C ARG A 49 8.60 -24.29 26.21
N PHE A 50 7.46 -24.48 25.55
CA PHE A 50 7.37 -25.37 24.38
C PHE A 50 8.29 -24.91 23.24
N ILE A 51 8.28 -23.61 22.92
CA ILE A 51 9.18 -23.05 21.90
C ILE A 51 10.63 -23.18 22.33
N LYS A 52 10.96 -22.91 23.59
CA LYS A 52 12.30 -23.06 24.15
C LYS A 52 12.84 -24.48 24.05
N HIS A 53 11.96 -25.47 24.17
CA HIS A 53 12.32 -26.88 24.01
C HIS A 53 12.72 -27.20 22.54
N ILE A 54 12.03 -26.61 21.57
CA ILE A 54 12.30 -26.81 20.14
C ILE A 54 13.52 -25.99 19.68
N VAL A 55 13.66 -24.77 20.21
CA VAL A 55 14.75 -23.83 19.87
C VAL A 55 15.49 -23.43 21.14
N PRO A 56 16.42 -24.26 21.64
CA PRO A 56 17.05 -24.07 22.97
C PRO A 56 17.86 -22.78 23.12
N LYS A 57 18.43 -22.27 22.03
CA LYS A 57 19.23 -21.01 22.04
C LYS A 57 18.34 -19.76 22.04
N ALA A 58 17.05 -19.86 21.70
CA ALA A 58 16.19 -18.71 21.60
C ALA A 58 16.11 -17.90 22.90
N LYS A 59 16.23 -16.58 22.78
CA LYS A 59 15.76 -15.66 23.81
C LYS A 59 14.28 -15.41 23.54
N ILE A 60 13.44 -15.61 24.53
CA ILE A 60 11.98 -15.50 24.38
C ILE A 60 11.49 -14.30 25.16
N ILE A 61 10.69 -13.49 24.50
CA ILE A 61 9.94 -12.41 25.12
C ILE A 61 8.48 -12.48 24.69
N GLY A 62 7.57 -12.29 25.63
CA GLY A 62 6.14 -12.36 25.38
C GLY A 62 5.37 -11.24 26.05
N THR A 63 4.30 -10.78 25.40
CA THR A 63 3.38 -9.78 25.94
C THR A 63 1.94 -10.12 25.58
N SER A 64 1.03 -9.92 26.54
CA SER A 64 -0.40 -9.94 26.26
C SER A 64 -0.81 -8.71 25.47
N THR A 65 -1.81 -8.83 24.59
CA THR A 65 -2.29 -7.76 23.74
C THR A 65 -3.77 -7.91 23.40
N SER A 66 -4.44 -6.80 23.09
CA SER A 66 -5.81 -6.78 22.57
C SER A 66 -5.87 -7.03 21.04
N GLY A 67 -4.74 -7.09 20.36
CA GLY A 67 -4.64 -7.38 18.94
C GLY A 67 -3.20 -7.49 18.47
N VAL A 68 -2.95 -8.39 17.53
CA VAL A 68 -1.64 -8.63 16.93
C VAL A 68 -1.58 -7.97 15.56
N ILE A 69 -0.40 -7.45 15.21
CA ILE A 69 -0.12 -6.85 13.89
C ILE A 69 0.64 -7.89 13.07
N TYR A 70 0.06 -8.26 11.93
CA TYR A 70 0.64 -9.25 11.03
C TYR A 70 0.10 -9.03 9.60
N GLN A 71 0.98 -9.15 8.59
CA GLN A 71 0.62 -8.97 7.17
C GLN A 71 -0.21 -7.69 6.91
N GLY A 72 0.22 -6.58 7.48
CA GLY A 72 -0.43 -5.28 7.26
C GLY A 72 -1.82 -5.15 7.86
N LYS A 73 -2.21 -6.02 8.81
CA LYS A 73 -3.55 -6.01 9.44
C LYS A 73 -3.46 -6.23 10.94
N ILE A 74 -4.52 -5.80 11.63
CA ILE A 74 -4.72 -6.10 13.05
C ILE A 74 -5.67 -7.30 13.16
N TYR A 75 -5.19 -8.34 13.83
CA TYR A 75 -6.00 -9.52 14.16
C TYR A 75 -6.29 -9.54 15.66
N ARG A 76 -7.55 -9.66 16.01
CA ARG A 76 -8.02 -9.76 17.41
C ARG A 76 -8.16 -11.21 17.81
N ASN A 77 -8.04 -11.48 19.12
CA ASN A 77 -8.18 -12.83 19.69
C ASN A 77 -7.21 -13.86 19.07
N GLN A 78 -6.03 -13.41 18.67
CA GLN A 78 -5.01 -14.26 18.06
C GLN A 78 -3.67 -14.18 18.79
N CYS A 79 -2.79 -15.13 18.49
CA CYS A 79 -1.43 -15.17 18.95
C CYS A 79 -0.48 -15.26 17.74
N ILE A 80 0.54 -14.42 17.72
CA ILE A 80 1.62 -14.42 16.72
C ILE A 80 2.93 -14.79 17.40
N VAL A 81 3.64 -15.74 16.79
CA VAL A 81 5.01 -16.11 17.14
C VAL A 81 5.92 -15.61 16.03
N SER A 82 6.84 -14.74 16.38
CA SER A 82 7.82 -14.15 15.47
C SER A 82 9.21 -14.62 15.84
N VAL A 83 9.90 -15.29 14.92
CA VAL A 83 11.23 -15.83 15.14
C VAL A 83 12.22 -15.03 14.32
N THR A 84 13.11 -14.29 14.98
CA THR A 84 14.18 -13.50 14.35
C THR A 84 15.51 -14.21 14.55
N GLN A 85 16.17 -14.54 13.45
CA GLN A 85 17.54 -15.09 13.44
C GLN A 85 18.51 -14.04 12.91
N SER A 86 19.68 -13.95 13.51
CA SER A 86 20.73 -13.01 13.14
C SER A 86 22.08 -13.71 13.08
N ASP A 87 22.87 -13.41 12.08
CA ASP A 87 24.24 -13.92 11.95
C ASP A 87 25.24 -13.08 12.76
N ASN A 88 24.99 -11.80 12.95
CA ASN A 88 25.93 -10.85 13.56
C ASN A 88 25.41 -10.19 14.84
N ALA A 89 24.10 -10.25 15.10
CA ALA A 89 23.55 -9.74 16.36
C ALA A 89 23.52 -10.81 17.44
N LYS A 90 23.72 -10.36 18.70
CA LYS A 90 23.40 -11.13 19.90
C LYS A 90 22.10 -10.61 20.50
N PHE A 91 21.32 -11.51 21.06
CA PHE A 91 20.11 -11.16 21.79
C PHE A 91 20.27 -11.48 23.28
N GLN A 92 19.91 -10.51 24.12
CA GLN A 92 19.82 -10.70 25.55
C GLN A 92 18.41 -10.31 26.01
N SER A 93 17.86 -10.98 27.00
CA SER A 93 16.56 -10.61 27.56
C SER A 93 16.57 -10.73 29.09
N VAL A 94 15.78 -9.87 29.72
CA VAL A 94 15.61 -9.87 31.17
C VAL A 94 14.21 -9.43 31.54
N MET A 95 13.64 -10.10 32.54
CA MET A 95 12.38 -9.69 33.19
C MET A 95 12.70 -9.19 34.61
N ILE A 96 12.38 -7.94 34.89
CA ILE A 96 12.68 -7.28 36.15
C ILE A 96 11.36 -6.91 36.84
N PRO A 97 11.08 -7.45 38.04
CA PRO A 97 9.92 -7.06 38.81
C PRO A 97 9.96 -5.59 39.23
N PHE A 98 8.78 -4.93 39.30
CA PHE A 98 8.65 -3.54 39.77
C PHE A 98 8.80 -3.39 41.30
N THR A 99 8.70 -4.49 42.03
CA THR A 99 8.85 -4.50 43.50
C THR A 99 10.18 -5.09 43.91
N ASP A 100 10.82 -4.47 44.87
CA ASP A 100 11.99 -5.04 45.51
C ASP A 100 11.58 -6.15 46.51
N LYS A 101 12.20 -7.32 46.44
CA LYS A 101 11.92 -8.43 47.32
C LYS A 101 12.24 -8.07 48.80
N ASP A 102 13.21 -7.20 49.04
CA ASP A 102 13.69 -6.84 50.33
C ASP A 102 12.96 -5.62 50.96
N ASN A 103 12.44 -4.68 50.14
CA ASN A 103 11.94 -3.36 50.59
C ASN A 103 10.43 -3.16 50.44
N LYS A 104 9.65 -4.07 49.88
CA LYS A 104 8.19 -4.02 49.67
C LYS A 104 7.67 -2.76 48.96
N GLY A 105 8.54 -1.94 48.38
CA GLY A 105 8.21 -0.73 47.62
C GLY A 105 8.28 -0.93 46.12
N ILE A 106 7.57 -0.08 45.35
CA ILE A 106 7.68 -0.02 43.90
C ILE A 106 9.00 0.72 43.58
N LEU A 107 9.84 0.12 42.75
CA LEU A 107 11.09 0.72 42.31
C LEU A 107 10.84 2.08 41.63
N SER A 108 11.70 3.05 41.91
CA SER A 108 11.78 4.28 41.11
C SER A 108 12.22 3.98 39.66
N GLY A 109 12.03 4.92 38.76
CA GLY A 109 12.53 4.78 37.38
C GLY A 109 14.05 4.63 37.33
N GLU A 110 14.77 5.33 38.20
CA GLU A 110 16.23 5.24 38.32
C GLU A 110 16.69 3.85 38.79
N GLU A 111 16.09 3.32 39.85
CA GLU A 111 16.41 1.97 40.36
C GLU A 111 16.12 0.89 39.31
N LEU A 112 14.98 1.01 38.59
CA LEU A 112 14.65 0.07 37.53
C LEU A 112 15.64 0.16 36.36
N CYS A 113 16.03 1.38 35.96
CA CYS A 113 17.06 1.60 34.94
C CYS A 113 18.40 1.01 35.37
N GLN A 114 18.79 1.18 36.63
CA GLN A 114 20.04 0.62 37.15
C GLN A 114 20.02 -0.92 37.12
N LYS A 115 18.96 -1.57 37.56
CA LYS A 115 18.79 -3.01 37.46
C LYS A 115 18.79 -3.52 36.02
N THR A 116 18.20 -2.75 35.10
CA THR A 116 18.29 -3.04 33.65
C THR A 116 19.73 -3.00 33.16
N ALA A 117 20.50 -2.00 33.58
CA ALA A 117 21.87 -1.80 33.13
C ALA A 117 22.89 -2.80 33.78
N GLU A 118 22.55 -3.38 34.92
CA GLU A 118 23.36 -4.47 35.49
C GLU A 118 23.35 -5.72 34.62
N VAL A 119 22.26 -5.97 33.86
CA VAL A 119 22.12 -7.15 33.00
C VAL A 119 22.44 -6.81 31.55
N LEU A 120 21.98 -5.66 31.06
CA LEU A 120 22.14 -5.20 29.68
C LEU A 120 23.20 -4.09 29.67
N CYS A 121 24.46 -4.47 29.70
CA CYS A 121 25.60 -3.53 29.86
C CYS A 121 26.51 -3.41 28.62
N ASP A 122 26.14 -4.00 27.48
CA ASP A 122 26.94 -3.95 26.24
C ASP A 122 26.89 -2.55 25.59
N GLU A 123 28.03 -2.03 25.14
CA GLU A 123 28.12 -0.72 24.49
C GLU A 123 27.55 -0.73 23.06
N ASN A 124 27.36 -1.90 22.43
CA ASN A 124 26.86 -2.07 21.07
C ASN A 124 25.35 -2.36 21.02
N ILE A 125 24.58 -2.04 22.07
CA ILE A 125 23.13 -2.15 22.02
C ILE A 125 22.58 -1.18 20.97
N LYS A 126 21.82 -1.71 20.01
CA LYS A 126 21.19 -0.94 18.92
C LYS A 126 19.71 -0.72 19.15
N LEU A 127 19.04 -1.71 19.76
CA LEU A 127 17.61 -1.62 20.07
C LEU A 127 17.32 -2.29 21.42
N LEU A 128 16.52 -1.62 22.22
CA LEU A 128 15.88 -2.14 23.43
C LEU A 128 14.38 -2.34 23.14
N LEU A 129 13.95 -3.60 23.01
CA LEU A 129 12.54 -3.95 22.98
C LEU A 129 12.02 -4.01 24.41
N THR A 130 11.15 -3.06 24.78
CA THR A 130 10.76 -2.85 26.18
C THR A 130 9.27 -2.97 26.34
N PHE A 131 8.82 -3.96 27.13
CA PHE A 131 7.41 -4.16 27.45
C PHE A 131 7.20 -4.07 28.95
N LEU A 132 6.24 -3.25 29.37
CA LEU A 132 5.88 -3.10 30.79
C LEU A 132 4.45 -3.59 30.98
N SER A 133 4.18 -4.15 32.17
CA SER A 133 2.80 -4.33 32.57
C SER A 133 2.17 -2.95 32.89
N SER A 134 0.85 -2.83 32.75
CA SER A 134 0.11 -1.57 32.86
C SER A 134 0.10 -0.93 34.26
N LYS A 135 0.71 -1.56 35.26
CA LYS A 135 0.73 -1.07 36.64
C LYS A 135 1.92 -0.16 36.99
N TYR A 136 2.88 0.01 36.11
CA TYR A 136 4.07 0.81 36.42
C TYR A 136 3.87 2.29 36.18
N TYR A 137 3.80 3.08 37.27
CA TYR A 137 3.53 4.51 37.21
C TYR A 137 4.76 5.37 36.95
N ASN A 138 5.97 4.85 37.18
CA ASN A 138 7.22 5.60 37.05
C ASN A 138 7.87 5.45 35.66
N VAL A 139 7.10 5.11 34.61
CA VAL A 139 7.61 4.85 33.26
C VAL A 139 8.39 6.05 32.68
N TYR A 140 7.93 7.26 32.96
CA TYR A 140 8.63 8.48 32.46
C TYR A 140 10.00 8.63 33.04
N ASP A 141 10.12 8.39 34.35
CA ASP A 141 11.39 8.45 35.05
C ASP A 141 12.34 7.36 34.55
N TYR A 142 11.82 6.15 34.36
CA TYR A 142 12.56 5.04 33.79
C TYR A 142 13.08 5.36 32.38
N VAL A 143 12.21 5.87 31.49
CA VAL A 143 12.57 6.21 30.12
C VAL A 143 13.59 7.36 30.09
N ASP A 144 13.40 8.40 30.93
CA ASP A 144 14.34 9.53 31.05
C ASP A 144 15.73 9.05 31.54
N LYS A 145 15.81 8.15 32.50
CA LYS A 145 17.09 7.61 33.01
C LYS A 145 17.76 6.66 32.01
N CYS A 146 16.97 5.91 31.24
CA CYS A 146 17.47 5.08 30.15
C CYS A 146 18.10 5.91 29.01
N ASN A 147 17.64 7.13 28.75
CA ASN A 147 18.26 8.04 27.79
C ASN A 147 19.71 8.36 28.14
N ASP A 148 19.99 8.56 29.43
CA ASP A 148 21.35 8.86 29.89
C ASP A 148 22.25 7.61 29.88
N LYS A 149 21.66 6.43 30.08
CA LYS A 149 22.37 5.16 30.17
C LYS A 149 22.66 4.54 28.79
N TYR A 150 21.77 4.71 27.83
CA TYR A 150 21.85 4.11 26.48
C TYR A 150 21.77 5.17 25.35
N PRO A 151 22.71 6.14 25.30
CA PRO A 151 22.60 7.30 24.41
C PRO A 151 22.68 6.95 22.91
N ASN A 152 23.21 5.78 22.57
CA ASN A 152 23.37 5.32 21.18
C ASN A 152 22.38 4.22 20.76
N ALA A 153 21.48 3.82 21.65
CA ALA A 153 20.49 2.82 21.37
C ALA A 153 19.17 3.45 20.90
N ASN A 154 18.34 2.63 20.26
CA ASN A 154 16.93 2.90 20.06
C ASN A 154 16.10 2.15 21.10
N MET A 155 14.90 2.61 21.39
CA MET A 155 13.93 1.91 22.23
C MET A 155 12.61 1.80 21.48
N LEU A 156 11.97 0.62 21.57
CA LEU A 156 10.69 0.34 20.97
C LEU A 156 9.91 -0.63 21.86
N GLY A 157 8.58 -0.45 21.98
CA GLY A 157 7.71 -1.33 22.75
C GLY A 157 6.53 -0.58 23.34
N GLY A 158 6.12 -0.91 24.55
CA GLY A 158 5.00 -0.23 25.22
C GLY A 158 4.41 -1.03 26.36
N PHE A 159 3.25 -0.60 26.84
CA PHE A 159 2.54 -1.33 27.88
C PHE A 159 1.75 -2.52 27.30
N ALA A 160 1.89 -3.66 27.95
CA ALA A 160 1.06 -4.83 27.73
C ALA A 160 -0.40 -4.51 28.07
N ILE A 161 -1.33 -5.01 27.29
CA ILE A 161 -2.78 -4.81 27.47
C ILE A 161 -3.51 -6.15 27.41
N SER A 162 -4.57 -6.30 28.22
CA SER A 162 -5.45 -7.46 28.12
C SER A 162 -6.46 -7.31 26.99
N SER A 163 -6.84 -8.41 26.35
CA SER A 163 -7.94 -8.44 25.38
C SER A 163 -9.31 -8.17 26.01
N GLU A 164 -9.49 -8.43 27.32
CA GLU A 164 -10.71 -8.12 28.07
C GLU A 164 -10.97 -6.61 28.20
N ALA A 165 -9.94 -5.79 28.15
CA ALA A 165 -10.06 -4.32 28.20
C ALA A 165 -10.94 -3.70 27.09
N MET A 166 -11.39 -4.49 26.12
CA MET A 166 -12.26 -4.03 25.04
C MET A 166 -13.75 -4.11 25.31
N TYR A 167 -14.18 -4.96 26.28
CA TYR A 167 -15.59 -5.27 26.48
C TYR A 167 -16.21 -4.53 27.67
N GLU A 168 -15.40 -4.08 28.60
CA GLU A 168 -15.81 -3.32 29.75
C GLU A 168 -15.00 -2.02 29.81
N ASN A 169 -15.64 -0.92 30.21
CA ASN A 169 -14.97 0.37 30.41
C ASN A 169 -13.93 0.38 31.54
N GLU A 170 -13.53 -0.79 32.02
CA GLU A 170 -12.56 -1.01 33.08
C GLU A 170 -11.20 -1.45 32.51
N TYR A 171 -10.17 -0.93 33.11
CA TYR A 171 -8.76 -1.09 32.79
C TYR A 171 -8.29 -2.50 33.22
N ALA A 172 -8.26 -3.46 32.31
CA ALA A 172 -7.71 -4.77 32.56
C ALA A 172 -6.19 -4.78 32.30
N PRO A 173 -5.34 -4.98 33.32
CA PRO A 173 -3.89 -4.95 33.19
C PRO A 173 -3.40 -6.09 32.32
N GLY A 174 -2.49 -5.79 31.40
CA GLY A 174 -1.74 -6.78 30.65
C GLY A 174 -0.59 -7.38 31.46
N PHE A 175 0.01 -8.43 30.93
CA PHE A 175 1.18 -9.09 31.51
C PHE A 175 2.29 -9.30 30.48
N VAL A 176 3.51 -9.43 31.01
CA VAL A 176 4.69 -9.82 30.22
C VAL A 176 5.13 -11.20 30.70
N PHE A 177 5.79 -11.97 29.81
CA PHE A 177 6.22 -13.33 30.11
C PHE A 177 7.42 -13.79 29.28
N ASP A 178 8.13 -14.77 29.81
CA ASP A 178 9.16 -15.56 29.14
C ASP A 178 9.02 -17.03 29.53
N GLU A 179 10.01 -17.85 29.23
CA GLU A 179 10.01 -19.27 29.60
C GLU A 179 10.12 -19.51 31.13
N SER A 180 10.54 -18.52 31.89
CA SER A 180 10.68 -18.62 33.36
C SER A 180 9.37 -18.38 34.11
N GLY A 181 8.52 -17.48 33.54
CA GLY A 181 7.25 -17.10 34.17
C GLY A 181 6.55 -15.94 33.50
N ALA A 182 5.43 -15.52 34.09
CA ALA A 182 4.66 -14.35 33.67
C ALA A 182 4.41 -13.41 34.86
N SER A 183 4.36 -12.09 34.57
CA SER A 183 4.12 -11.06 35.57
C SER A 183 3.29 -9.90 35.02
N ASP A 184 2.34 -9.40 35.83
CA ASP A 184 1.65 -8.13 35.64
C ASP A 184 2.29 -6.99 36.43
N GLU A 185 3.45 -7.23 37.06
CA GLU A 185 4.25 -6.27 37.84
C GLU A 185 5.74 -6.37 37.45
N ALA A 186 6.05 -6.33 36.16
CA ALA A 186 7.42 -6.39 35.66
C ALA A 186 7.62 -5.62 34.38
N VAL A 187 8.86 -5.28 34.07
CA VAL A 187 9.35 -4.93 32.75
C VAL A 187 10.06 -6.14 32.15
N LEU A 188 9.77 -6.40 30.86
CA LEU A 188 10.49 -7.39 30.06
C LEU A 188 11.23 -6.66 28.95
N ILE A 189 12.53 -6.85 28.88
CA ILE A 189 13.38 -6.14 27.93
C ILE A 189 14.19 -7.16 27.15
N ALA A 190 14.26 -6.95 25.83
CA ALA A 190 15.25 -7.64 25.00
C ALA A 190 16.16 -6.62 24.30
N ALA A 191 17.45 -6.85 24.38
CA ALA A 191 18.46 -6.06 23.70
C ALA A 191 18.90 -6.74 22.40
N VAL A 192 18.97 -5.96 21.32
CA VAL A 192 19.63 -6.34 20.06
C VAL A 192 21.01 -5.69 20.05
N ILE A 193 22.05 -6.50 20.03
CA ILE A 193 23.44 -6.10 20.29
C ILE A 193 24.30 -6.50 19.08
N GLY A 194 25.04 -5.55 18.51
CA GLY A 194 25.99 -5.86 17.45
C GLY A 194 26.57 -4.61 16.79
N ALA A 195 27.88 -4.58 16.58
CA ALA A 195 28.55 -3.45 15.92
C ALA A 195 28.12 -3.28 14.45
N ASP A 196 27.81 -4.40 13.80
CA ASP A 196 27.40 -4.45 12.39
C ASP A 196 25.87 -4.43 12.19
N VAL A 197 25.11 -4.25 13.26
CA VAL A 197 23.66 -4.07 13.21
C VAL A 197 23.33 -2.60 13.13
N GLU A 198 22.45 -2.25 12.22
CA GLU A 198 21.85 -0.92 12.10
C GLU A 198 20.38 -0.96 12.49
N CYS A 199 19.89 0.10 13.09
CA CYS A 199 18.51 0.24 13.54
C CYS A 199 18.01 1.67 13.33
N VAL A 200 16.88 1.80 12.68
CA VAL A 200 16.14 3.07 12.56
C VAL A 200 14.78 2.91 13.20
N THR A 201 14.44 3.83 14.11
CA THR A 201 13.14 3.88 14.77
C THR A 201 12.42 5.16 14.40
N SER A 202 11.13 5.07 14.14
CA SER A 202 10.26 6.20 13.81
C SER A 202 8.84 5.96 14.34
N CYS A 203 8.07 7.04 14.46
CA CYS A 203 6.66 6.94 14.84
C CYS A 203 5.81 7.98 14.11
N ALA A 204 4.52 7.68 13.97
CA ALA A 204 3.49 8.56 13.42
C ALA A 204 2.43 8.82 14.49
N SER A 205 2.13 10.08 14.77
CA SER A 205 1.13 10.49 15.76
C SER A 205 -0.19 10.95 15.12
N GLY A 206 -0.14 11.66 14.01
CA GLY A 206 -1.29 12.31 13.38
C GLY A 206 -1.74 13.56 14.11
N ILE A 207 -0.86 14.19 14.91
CA ILE A 207 -1.18 15.34 15.75
C ILE A 207 -0.49 16.58 15.21
N GLU A 208 -1.26 17.67 15.10
CA GLU A 208 -0.78 18.99 14.78
C GLU A 208 -0.90 19.91 16.00
N THR A 209 0.15 20.66 16.31
CA THR A 209 0.19 21.59 17.45
C THR A 209 0.00 23.03 16.98
N VAL A 210 -0.76 23.82 17.74
CA VAL A 210 -1.09 25.21 17.40
C VAL A 210 -1.03 26.10 18.64
N GLY A 211 -0.65 27.36 18.44
CA GLY A 211 -0.66 28.40 19.46
C GLY A 211 0.56 28.36 20.37
N LYS A 212 0.43 29.02 21.55
CA LYS A 212 1.51 29.21 22.51
C LYS A 212 1.78 27.95 23.36
N ASP A 213 2.92 27.95 24.01
CA ASP A 213 3.25 27.01 25.08
C ASP A 213 2.53 27.40 26.37
N TYR A 214 1.96 26.40 27.06
CA TYR A 214 1.41 26.51 28.40
C TYR A 214 2.30 25.76 29.39
N GLU A 215 2.77 26.38 30.44
CA GLU A 215 3.51 25.70 31.49
C GLU A 215 2.55 25.01 32.46
N VAL A 216 2.76 23.75 32.71
CA VAL A 216 2.03 23.00 33.75
C VAL A 216 2.55 23.48 35.12
N THR A 217 1.75 24.24 35.84
CA THR A 217 2.17 24.85 37.11
C THR A 217 1.77 24.01 38.31
N GLU A 218 0.69 23.22 38.21
CA GLU A 218 0.24 22.38 39.32
C GLU A 218 -0.42 21.09 38.78
N THR A 219 -0.11 19.96 39.44
CA THR A 219 -0.71 18.66 39.14
C THR A 219 -1.03 17.86 40.39
N SER A 220 -2.03 16.96 40.30
CA SER A 220 -2.33 15.97 41.33
C SER A 220 -2.59 14.61 40.66
N GLY A 221 -1.67 13.69 40.84
CA GLY A 221 -1.74 12.38 40.12
C GLY A 221 -1.73 12.58 38.60
N ARG A 222 -2.79 12.16 37.93
CA ARG A 222 -3.00 12.38 36.48
C ARG A 222 -3.74 13.68 36.17
N SER A 223 -4.16 14.42 37.16
CA SER A 223 -4.94 15.66 36.96
C SER A 223 -4.01 16.87 36.77
N ILE A 224 -4.23 17.63 35.72
CA ILE A 224 -3.67 18.93 35.50
C ILE A 224 -4.58 19.93 36.24
N ILE A 225 -4.07 20.60 37.27
CA ILE A 225 -4.81 21.55 38.06
C ILE A 225 -4.69 22.95 37.46
N SER A 226 -3.46 23.34 37.11
CA SER A 226 -3.23 24.68 36.56
C SER A 226 -2.22 24.69 35.41
N LEU A 227 -2.47 25.56 34.43
CA LEU A 227 -1.62 25.91 33.30
C LEU A 227 -1.36 27.41 33.34
N ASP A 228 -0.09 27.83 33.29
CA ASP A 228 0.33 29.24 33.45
C ASP A 228 -0.27 29.89 34.72
N GLY A 229 -0.47 29.14 35.79
CA GLY A 229 -1.09 29.61 37.04
C GLY A 229 -2.62 29.78 36.97
N LYS A 230 -3.28 29.45 35.85
CA LYS A 230 -4.74 29.53 35.68
C LYS A 230 -5.35 28.13 35.77
N ASN A 231 -6.63 28.04 36.13
CA ASN A 231 -7.33 26.75 36.17
C ASN A 231 -7.29 26.07 34.81
N ALA A 232 -6.76 24.86 34.76
CA ALA A 232 -6.53 24.13 33.50
C ALA A 232 -7.84 23.76 32.78
N ALA A 233 -8.88 23.38 33.53
CA ALA A 233 -10.15 22.98 32.96
C ALA A 233 -10.91 24.16 32.35
N GLU A 234 -10.88 25.33 33.04
CA GLU A 234 -11.48 26.57 32.52
C GLU A 234 -10.74 27.05 31.26
N LEU A 235 -9.40 27.00 31.27
CA LEU A 235 -8.59 27.39 30.14
C LEU A 235 -8.85 26.45 28.92
N TYR A 236 -9.01 25.17 29.18
CA TYR A 236 -9.34 24.19 28.13
C TYR A 236 -10.76 24.45 27.58
N LYS A 237 -11.75 24.61 28.47
CA LYS A 237 -13.13 24.86 28.11
C LYS A 237 -13.30 26.16 27.31
N LYS A 238 -12.66 27.26 27.72
CA LYS A 238 -12.64 28.50 26.93
C LYS A 238 -12.08 28.32 25.54
N GLY A 239 -11.23 27.31 25.34
CA GLY A 239 -10.60 27.01 24.06
C GLY A 239 -11.42 26.12 23.12
N ILE A 240 -12.42 25.40 23.63
CA ILE A 240 -13.14 24.37 22.84
C ILE A 240 -14.65 24.54 22.94
N GLY A 241 -15.13 25.55 23.70
CA GLY A 241 -16.56 25.89 23.85
C GLY A 241 -17.35 25.01 24.83
N GLU A 242 -18.60 25.37 25.07
CA GLU A 242 -19.49 24.66 26.00
C GLU A 242 -19.92 23.25 25.48
N LYS A 243 -19.92 23.04 24.18
CA LYS A 243 -20.31 21.75 23.54
C LYS A 243 -19.49 20.57 24.04
N ILE A 244 -18.27 20.80 24.51
CA ILE A 244 -17.40 19.73 24.99
C ILE A 244 -17.96 18.95 26.19
N LYS A 245 -18.84 19.56 26.98
CA LYS A 245 -19.48 18.89 28.12
C LYS A 245 -20.43 17.77 27.66
N SER A 246 -20.98 17.87 26.45
CA SER A 246 -21.99 16.96 25.93
C SER A 246 -21.42 15.93 24.94
N ASP A 247 -20.24 16.17 24.36
CA ASP A 247 -19.66 15.30 23.37
C ASP A 247 -18.23 14.86 23.73
N GLN A 248 -18.08 13.64 24.26
CA GLN A 248 -16.80 13.07 24.63
C GLN A 248 -15.83 12.88 23.47
N LYS A 249 -16.32 12.79 22.23
CA LYS A 249 -15.45 12.66 21.05
C LYS A 249 -14.60 13.89 20.80
N LEU A 250 -15.07 15.07 21.22
CA LEU A 250 -14.32 16.32 21.09
C LEU A 250 -13.03 16.31 21.91
N PHE A 251 -13.01 15.67 23.09
CA PHE A 251 -11.78 15.50 23.88
C PHE A 251 -10.73 14.66 23.15
N GLU A 252 -11.17 13.69 22.34
CA GLU A 252 -10.28 12.86 21.55
C GLU A 252 -9.70 13.63 20.36
N LEU A 253 -10.45 14.59 19.79
CA LEU A 253 -10.02 15.41 18.65
C LEU A 253 -9.08 16.55 19.03
N PHE A 254 -9.16 17.08 20.27
CA PHE A 254 -8.39 18.24 20.72
C PHE A 254 -7.54 17.93 21.96
N PRO A 255 -6.52 17.05 21.85
CA PRO A 255 -5.61 16.84 22.96
C PRO A 255 -4.69 18.05 23.20
N PHE A 256 -3.93 18.01 24.28
CA PHE A 256 -2.67 18.73 24.33
C PHE A 256 -1.54 17.88 23.72
N ALA A 257 -0.40 18.50 23.45
CA ALA A 257 0.82 17.78 23.13
C ALA A 257 2.02 18.43 23.85
N TYR A 258 3.02 17.63 24.16
CA TYR A 258 4.28 18.20 24.70
C TYR A 258 4.97 19.06 23.65
N SER A 259 5.39 20.26 24.04
CA SER A 259 6.00 21.24 23.12
C SER A 259 7.33 20.79 22.51
N ASN A 260 8.03 19.88 23.15
CA ASN A 260 9.37 19.45 22.75
C ASN A 260 9.39 18.27 21.76
N ASN A 261 8.32 17.47 21.68
CA ASN A 261 8.32 16.25 20.89
C ASN A 261 6.97 15.90 20.26
N ASN A 262 5.96 16.76 20.41
CA ASN A 262 4.59 16.59 19.90
C ASN A 262 3.91 15.28 20.34
N VAL A 263 4.33 14.73 21.50
CA VAL A 263 3.65 13.54 22.06
C VAL A 263 2.31 13.97 22.63
N PRO A 264 1.20 13.34 22.24
CA PRO A 264 -0.15 13.73 22.66
C PRO A 264 -0.41 13.46 24.14
N VAL A 265 -1.18 14.36 24.72
CA VAL A 265 -1.72 14.28 26.07
C VAL A 265 -3.23 14.41 25.97
N PHE A 266 -3.91 13.28 25.95
CA PHE A 266 -5.37 13.26 25.96
C PHE A 266 -5.89 13.61 27.34
N VAL A 267 -6.90 14.46 27.40
CA VAL A 267 -7.51 14.92 28.64
C VAL A 267 -9.01 14.63 28.64
N LYS A 268 -9.58 14.50 29.84
CA LYS A 268 -11.02 14.47 30.07
C LYS A 268 -11.39 15.49 31.11
N TYR A 269 -12.52 16.14 30.93
CA TYR A 269 -13.08 17.07 31.89
C TYR A 269 -13.83 16.31 32.99
N TYR A 270 -13.64 16.71 34.23
CA TYR A 270 -14.35 16.17 35.37
C TYR A 270 -15.19 17.27 36.08
N GLU A 271 -16.22 16.85 36.82
CA GLU A 271 -17.15 17.74 37.53
C GLU A 271 -16.45 18.61 38.59
N ASP A 272 -15.27 18.20 39.06
CA ASP A 272 -14.44 18.97 40.02
C ASP A 272 -13.59 20.10 39.38
N ASN A 273 -13.87 20.45 38.13
CA ASN A 273 -13.09 21.42 37.35
C ASN A 273 -11.61 21.07 37.17
N SER A 274 -11.27 19.78 37.18
CA SER A 274 -9.96 19.28 36.80
C SER A 274 -9.91 18.69 35.39
N LEU A 275 -8.74 18.72 34.75
CA LEU A 275 -8.45 17.97 33.50
C LEU A 275 -7.66 16.73 33.86
N LYS A 276 -8.26 15.57 33.78
CA LYS A 276 -7.56 14.30 33.96
C LYS A 276 -6.93 13.83 32.68
N ALA A 277 -5.60 13.77 32.69
CA ALA A 277 -4.83 13.29 31.55
C ALA A 277 -4.82 11.74 31.52
N ASN A 278 -4.65 11.19 30.31
CA ASN A 278 -4.42 9.75 30.11
C ASN A 278 -3.07 9.28 30.69
N GLN A 279 -2.19 10.21 31.07
CA GLN A 279 -0.84 9.95 31.56
C GLN A 279 -0.47 10.88 32.72
N PHE A 280 0.58 10.54 33.46
CA PHE A 280 1.12 11.42 34.50
C PHE A 280 1.89 12.57 33.86
N ILE A 281 1.61 13.79 34.33
CA ILE A 281 2.28 15.00 33.87
C ILE A 281 2.94 15.66 35.06
N ARG A 282 4.20 16.09 34.91
CA ARG A 282 4.93 16.81 35.98
C ARG A 282 4.80 18.31 35.78
N ALA A 283 4.72 19.03 36.88
CA ALA A 283 4.85 20.50 36.88
C ALA A 283 6.18 20.91 36.23
N GLY A 284 6.19 22.08 35.58
CA GLY A 284 7.32 22.57 34.78
C GLY A 284 7.39 22.05 33.33
N LYS A 285 6.59 21.06 32.93
CA LYS A 285 6.48 20.66 31.53
C LYS A 285 5.65 21.68 30.74
N LYS A 286 5.97 21.83 29.45
CA LYS A 286 5.24 22.72 28.54
C LYS A 286 4.36 21.91 27.60
N LEU A 287 3.11 22.34 27.49
CA LEU A 287 2.11 21.74 26.61
C LEU A 287 1.66 22.78 25.58
N LYS A 288 1.33 22.31 24.38
CA LYS A 288 0.61 23.07 23.37
C LYS A 288 -0.78 22.50 23.16
N ARG A 289 -1.71 23.33 22.73
CA ARG A 289 -2.96 22.83 22.17
C ARG A 289 -2.66 22.08 20.89
N ALA A 290 -3.42 21.04 20.68
CA ALA A 290 -3.25 20.21 19.49
C ALA A 290 -4.61 19.76 18.98
N PHE A 291 -4.63 19.32 17.75
CA PHE A 291 -5.77 18.67 17.15
C PHE A 291 -5.31 17.51 16.29
N ILE A 292 -6.23 16.60 16.05
CA ILE A 292 -6.01 15.37 15.31
C ILE A 292 -6.71 15.49 13.97
N TYR A 293 -6.02 15.16 12.87
CA TYR A 293 -6.68 15.00 11.57
C TYR A 293 -5.96 14.01 10.65
N ASP A 294 -6.73 13.38 9.78
CA ASP A 294 -6.29 12.23 9.00
C ASP A 294 -5.17 12.55 8.01
N LYS A 295 -5.18 13.74 7.43
CA LYS A 295 -4.09 14.16 6.54
C LYS A 295 -2.73 14.15 7.27
N LYS A 296 -2.70 14.59 8.53
CA LYS A 296 -1.47 14.57 9.34
C LYS A 296 -1.01 13.13 9.61
N VAL A 297 -1.93 12.19 9.82
CA VAL A 297 -1.59 10.77 9.92
C VAL A 297 -0.90 10.29 8.65
N VAL A 298 -1.45 10.65 7.49
CA VAL A 298 -0.86 10.30 6.18
C VAL A 298 0.52 10.92 6.00
N ASP A 299 0.69 12.20 6.34
CA ASP A 299 1.95 12.90 6.18
C ASP A 299 3.04 12.38 7.14
N ASP A 300 2.69 12.11 8.39
CA ASP A 300 3.60 11.49 9.38
C ASP A 300 4.05 10.09 8.91
N ASN A 301 3.13 9.29 8.37
CA ASN A 301 3.48 7.97 7.84
C ASN A 301 4.36 8.06 6.59
N ARG A 302 4.14 9.05 5.72
CA ARG A 302 5.02 9.30 4.57
C ARG A 302 6.44 9.68 5.01
N GLU A 303 6.55 10.51 6.04
CA GLU A 303 7.85 10.87 6.59
C GLU A 303 8.55 9.66 7.22
N MET A 304 7.82 8.87 8.00
CA MET A 304 8.30 7.63 8.57
C MET A 304 8.80 6.67 7.47
N PHE A 305 8.03 6.56 6.39
CA PHE A 305 8.35 5.72 5.26
C PHE A 305 9.64 6.17 4.54
N ARG A 306 9.79 7.48 4.27
CA ARG A 306 11.01 8.03 3.68
C ARG A 306 12.27 7.71 4.51
N LYS A 307 12.15 7.70 5.85
CA LYS A 307 13.25 7.31 6.73
C LYS A 307 13.60 5.83 6.56
N ILE A 308 12.60 4.98 6.30
CA ILE A 308 12.78 3.55 6.06
C ILE A 308 13.36 3.29 4.67
N GLU A 309 12.87 3.97 3.62
CA GLU A 309 13.39 3.85 2.26
C GLU A 309 14.86 4.24 2.15
N ASN A 310 15.28 5.25 2.89
CA ASN A 310 16.68 5.68 2.96
C ASN A 310 17.57 4.72 3.78
N PHE A 311 16.98 3.72 4.41
CA PHE A 311 17.69 2.71 5.15
C PHE A 311 18.05 1.55 4.21
N GLU A 312 19.30 1.53 3.74
CA GLU A 312 19.79 0.64 2.68
C GLU A 312 19.66 -0.86 2.97
N LYS A 313 19.35 -1.26 4.21
CA LYS A 313 19.40 -2.66 4.68
C LYS A 313 18.22 -3.07 5.55
N SER A 314 17.03 -2.85 5.05
CA SER A 314 15.78 -3.27 5.70
C SER A 314 15.59 -4.79 5.66
N GLU A 315 15.84 -5.49 6.75
CA GLU A 315 15.70 -6.95 6.80
C GLU A 315 14.56 -7.41 7.71
N THR A 316 14.24 -6.63 8.75
CA THR A 316 13.26 -6.99 9.77
C THR A 316 12.56 -5.76 10.31
N LEU A 317 11.22 -5.84 10.49
CA LEU A 317 10.38 -4.76 10.95
C LEU A 317 9.60 -5.16 12.21
N PHE A 318 9.74 -4.35 13.26
CA PHE A 318 8.99 -4.49 14.51
C PHE A 318 8.04 -3.31 14.66
N ALA A 319 6.74 -3.57 14.83
CA ALA A 319 5.71 -2.54 14.84
C ALA A 319 4.81 -2.63 16.08
N TYR A 320 4.57 -1.50 16.72
CA TYR A 320 3.65 -1.38 17.86
C TYR A 320 2.74 -0.18 17.65
N SER A 321 1.48 -0.34 17.97
CA SER A 321 0.49 0.69 17.78
C SER A 321 -0.39 0.83 19.01
N CYS A 322 -0.70 2.06 19.38
CA CYS A 322 -1.61 2.30 20.47
C CYS A 322 -3.00 1.70 20.19
N HIS A 323 -3.52 0.99 21.12
CA HIS A 323 -4.87 0.44 21.05
C HIS A 323 -5.93 1.55 20.89
N LEU A 324 -5.74 2.73 21.49
CA LEU A 324 -6.62 3.90 21.33
C LEU A 324 -6.60 4.44 19.90
N ARG A 325 -5.46 4.31 19.17
CA ARG A 325 -5.33 4.75 17.79
C ARG A 325 -6.33 4.06 16.86
N SER A 326 -6.57 2.77 17.05
CA SER A 326 -7.57 2.04 16.26
C SER A 326 -9.01 2.46 16.52
N LYS A 327 -9.28 3.18 17.62
CA LYS A 327 -10.59 3.78 17.94
C LYS A 327 -10.68 5.23 17.47
N ALA A 328 -9.63 6.01 17.71
CA ALA A 328 -9.57 7.43 17.33
C ALA A 328 -9.46 7.61 15.80
N TYR A 329 -8.76 6.69 15.12
CA TYR A 329 -8.50 6.75 13.67
C TYR A 329 -8.79 5.40 12.99
N PRO A 330 -10.02 4.91 12.96
CA PRO A 330 -10.33 3.55 12.49
C PRO A 330 -9.93 3.32 11.02
N ASN A 331 -10.04 4.32 10.17
CA ASN A 331 -9.68 4.25 8.77
C ASN A 331 -8.18 4.45 8.57
N ALA A 332 -7.60 5.47 9.21
CA ALA A 332 -6.17 5.76 9.10
C ALA A 332 -5.30 4.61 9.62
N SER A 333 -5.68 3.96 10.73
CA SER A 333 -4.92 2.81 11.24
C SER A 333 -4.95 1.59 10.32
N ARG A 334 -6.05 1.36 9.58
CA ARG A 334 -6.10 0.31 8.55
C ARG A 334 -5.20 0.64 7.37
N TRP A 335 -5.25 1.88 6.93
CA TRP A 335 -4.43 2.35 5.84
C TRP A 335 -2.93 2.32 6.16
N GLU A 336 -2.53 2.79 7.32
CA GLU A 336 -1.17 2.79 7.85
C GLU A 336 -0.51 1.41 7.74
N LEU A 337 -1.24 0.38 8.17
CA LEU A 337 -0.76 -0.99 8.18
C LEU A 337 -0.77 -1.64 6.80
N SER A 338 -1.71 -1.25 5.92
CA SER A 338 -1.84 -1.84 4.58
C SER A 338 -0.59 -1.64 3.71
N ALA A 339 0.18 -0.58 3.96
CA ALA A 339 1.45 -0.33 3.31
C ALA A 339 2.51 -1.43 3.57
N TYR A 340 2.32 -2.26 4.60
CA TYR A 340 3.27 -3.29 5.03
C TYR A 340 2.76 -4.72 4.80
N THR A 341 1.76 -4.92 3.95
CA THR A 341 1.11 -6.22 3.70
C THR A 341 2.09 -7.29 3.25
N ASP A 342 3.03 -6.91 2.38
CA ASP A 342 4.03 -7.83 1.79
C ASP A 342 5.37 -7.85 2.55
N SER A 343 5.42 -7.19 3.72
CA SER A 343 6.63 -7.15 4.54
C SER A 343 6.66 -8.25 5.60
N ASN A 344 7.84 -8.50 6.16
CA ASN A 344 7.99 -9.37 7.33
C ASN A 344 7.66 -8.68 8.66
N MET A 345 6.85 -7.62 8.62
CA MET A 345 6.45 -6.86 9.79
C MET A 345 5.57 -7.67 10.72
N SER A 346 5.87 -7.59 12.01
CA SER A 346 5.01 -8.12 13.06
C SER A 346 5.11 -7.30 14.34
N GLY A 347 4.05 -7.39 15.15
CA GLY A 347 3.98 -6.71 16.43
C GLY A 347 2.61 -6.82 17.09
N CYS A 348 2.25 -5.81 17.88
CA CYS A 348 0.97 -5.84 18.59
C CYS A 348 0.45 -4.45 18.95
N LEU A 349 -0.79 -4.43 19.46
CA LEU A 349 -1.37 -3.26 20.09
C LEU A 349 -0.88 -3.14 21.53
N THR A 350 -0.58 -1.91 21.96
CA THR A 350 -0.08 -1.53 23.27
C THR A 350 -0.99 -0.47 23.92
N ASP A 351 -0.86 -0.25 25.22
CA ASP A 351 -1.54 0.86 25.92
C ASP A 351 -0.56 2.00 26.13
N GLY A 352 -0.16 2.62 25.03
CA GLY A 352 0.91 3.60 24.95
C GLY A 352 2.26 2.97 24.59
N GLU A 353 3.02 3.67 23.78
CA GLU A 353 4.26 3.21 23.18
C GLU A 353 5.48 3.80 23.88
N ILE A 354 6.54 3.00 23.96
CA ILE A 354 7.88 3.51 24.24
C ILE A 354 8.63 3.49 22.93
N VAL A 355 9.16 4.64 22.52
CA VAL A 355 9.75 4.79 21.19
C VAL A 355 10.87 5.85 21.22
N THR A 356 11.84 5.72 20.34
CA THR A 356 12.86 6.75 20.11
C THR A 356 12.31 7.83 19.17
N ILE A 357 12.25 9.07 19.64
CA ILE A 357 11.84 10.25 18.90
C ILE A 357 12.99 11.26 18.93
N ASN A 358 13.47 11.69 17.75
CA ASN A 358 14.58 12.63 17.62
C ASN A 358 15.83 12.24 18.44
N GLY A 359 16.15 10.95 18.44
CA GLY A 359 17.33 10.40 19.15
C GLY A 359 17.15 10.29 20.67
N ARG A 360 15.96 10.46 21.22
CA ARG A 360 15.66 10.29 22.63
C ARG A 360 14.50 9.34 22.84
N PHE A 361 14.57 8.52 23.87
CA PHE A 361 13.48 7.67 24.28
C PHE A 361 12.35 8.52 24.84
N ALA A 362 11.14 8.20 24.44
CA ALA A 362 9.94 8.87 24.91
C ALA A 362 8.82 7.83 25.15
N PHE A 363 7.96 8.12 26.11
CA PHE A 363 6.68 7.43 26.23
C PHE A 363 5.66 8.24 25.45
N ALA A 364 5.01 7.58 24.49
CA ALA A 364 4.05 8.16 23.57
C ALA A 364 2.69 7.46 23.72
N ASN A 365 1.63 8.14 23.31
CA ASN A 365 0.28 7.59 23.27
C ASN A 365 -0.37 7.87 21.91
N CYS A 366 -1.29 7.01 21.50
CA CYS A 366 -2.00 7.15 20.22
C CYS A 366 -1.05 7.25 19.02
N THR A 367 0.09 6.54 19.09
CA THR A 367 1.11 6.52 18.05
C THR A 367 1.17 5.16 17.36
N PHE A 368 1.67 5.16 16.14
CA PHE A 368 2.16 3.97 15.46
C PHE A 368 3.69 4.06 15.43
N ALA A 369 4.36 3.10 16.04
CA ALA A 369 5.81 3.08 16.22
C ALA A 369 6.42 1.89 15.49
N LEU A 370 7.52 2.09 14.79
CA LEU A 370 8.18 1.10 13.98
C LEU A 370 9.70 1.16 14.15
N SER A 371 10.34 0.01 14.26
CA SER A 371 11.79 -0.12 14.12
C SER A 371 12.14 -1.05 12.97
N VAL A 372 13.08 -0.60 12.16
CA VAL A 372 13.68 -1.38 11.08
C VAL A 372 15.10 -1.73 11.46
N LEU A 373 15.44 -3.00 11.27
CA LEU A 373 16.79 -3.53 11.55
C LEU A 373 17.37 -4.18 10.32
N GLY A 374 18.69 -4.09 10.18
CA GLY A 374 19.46 -4.77 9.15
C GLY A 374 20.90 -4.98 9.56
N GLU A 375 21.60 -5.92 8.90
CA GLU A 375 23.01 -6.23 9.10
C GLU A 375 23.83 -5.69 7.92
N LYS A 376 25.03 -5.12 8.19
CA LYS A 376 25.87 -4.46 7.15
C LYS A 376 26.23 -5.36 5.97
N PHE A 377 26.17 -6.68 6.13
CA PHE A 377 26.58 -7.67 5.14
C PHE A 377 25.47 -8.65 4.75
N GLY A 378 24.20 -8.32 5.05
CA GLY A 378 23.05 -9.16 4.71
C GLY A 378 22.64 -9.07 3.24
N THR A 379 22.00 -10.10 2.71
CA THR A 379 21.35 -10.08 1.39
C THR A 379 20.05 -9.29 1.49
N GLN A 380 19.93 -8.26 0.70
CA GLN A 380 18.68 -7.47 0.63
C GLN A 380 17.51 -8.34 0.19
N ILE A 381 16.47 -8.42 1.03
CA ILE A 381 15.14 -8.88 0.64
C ILE A 381 14.21 -7.68 0.79
N TYR A 382 14.16 -6.84 -0.23
CA TYR A 382 13.30 -5.66 -0.21
C TYR A 382 12.45 -5.58 -1.47
N ASN A 383 11.13 -5.54 -1.31
CA ASN A 383 10.22 -5.12 -2.35
C ASN A 383 9.89 -3.63 -2.15
N PRO A 384 10.12 -2.76 -3.14
CA PRO A 384 9.76 -1.36 -3.02
C PRO A 384 8.25 -1.23 -2.82
N PHE A 385 7.84 -0.59 -1.74
CA PHE A 385 6.43 -0.35 -1.44
C PHE A 385 5.86 0.69 -2.40
N ILE A 386 4.79 0.33 -3.08
CA ILE A 386 3.97 1.27 -3.84
C ILE A 386 2.88 1.75 -2.88
N PHE A 387 2.98 3.01 -2.42
CA PHE A 387 1.88 3.65 -1.73
C PHE A 387 0.68 3.77 -2.68
N SER A 388 -0.33 2.95 -2.48
CA SER A 388 -1.65 3.29 -2.96
C SER A 388 -2.19 4.37 -2.04
N HIS A 389 -2.50 5.55 -2.57
CA HIS A 389 -3.17 6.57 -1.78
C HIS A 389 -4.55 6.05 -1.35
N PRO A 390 -4.90 6.11 -0.08
CA PRO A 390 -6.25 5.78 0.32
C PRO A 390 -7.21 6.78 -0.32
N GLU A 391 -8.28 6.28 -0.86
CA GLU A 391 -9.47 7.05 -1.13
C GLU A 391 -9.92 7.68 0.19
N VAL A 392 -10.17 8.98 0.15
CA VAL A 392 -10.16 9.87 1.28
C VAL A 392 -11.28 9.61 2.28
N LEU A 393 -10.95 9.74 3.43
CA LEU A 393 -11.44 10.12 4.73
C LEU A 393 -12.16 11.51 4.76
N ALA A 394 -12.99 11.79 3.73
CA ALA A 394 -13.60 13.10 3.58
C ALA A 394 -14.61 13.47 4.70
N ASP A 395 -15.25 12.47 5.30
CA ASP A 395 -16.33 12.72 6.26
C ASP A 395 -15.86 13.27 7.62
N ASP A 396 -14.72 12.80 8.14
CA ASP A 396 -14.27 13.19 9.48
C ASP A 396 -13.59 14.57 9.47
N ASN A 397 -12.93 14.94 8.37
CA ASN A 397 -12.30 16.26 8.23
C ASN A 397 -13.34 17.38 8.05
N VAL A 398 -14.42 17.14 7.32
CA VAL A 398 -15.52 18.12 7.15
C VAL A 398 -16.16 18.43 8.49
N ARG A 399 -16.42 17.42 9.33
CA ARG A 399 -16.97 17.63 10.68
C ARG A 399 -16.06 18.45 11.59
N LEU A 400 -14.75 18.23 11.49
CA LEU A 400 -13.76 19.00 12.26
C LEU A 400 -13.75 20.48 11.82
N VAL A 401 -13.80 20.71 10.52
CA VAL A 401 -13.87 22.07 9.95
C VAL A 401 -15.17 22.78 10.33
N ASP A 402 -16.30 22.10 10.19
CA ASP A 402 -17.63 22.65 10.59
C ASP A 402 -17.62 23.02 12.09
N TYR A 403 -17.01 22.18 12.92
CA TYR A 403 -16.88 22.46 14.35
C TYR A 403 -16.03 23.70 14.63
N ILE A 404 -14.91 23.88 13.93
CA ILE A 404 -14.03 25.05 14.07
C ILE A 404 -14.74 26.31 13.58
N ILE A 405 -15.48 26.25 12.47
CA ILE A 405 -16.27 27.36 11.93
C ILE A 405 -17.40 27.73 12.88
N ASP A 406 -18.11 26.77 13.43
CA ASP A 406 -19.15 26.99 14.44
C ASP A 406 -18.59 27.71 15.68
N MET A 407 -17.42 27.27 16.16
CA MET A 407 -16.74 27.91 17.27
C MET A 407 -16.34 29.37 16.98
N GLU A 408 -15.84 29.66 15.77
CA GLU A 408 -15.55 31.05 15.36
C GLU A 408 -16.81 31.91 15.34
N SER A 409 -17.95 31.36 14.93
CA SER A 409 -19.22 32.09 14.88
C SER A 409 -19.81 32.38 16.26
N GLU A 410 -19.65 31.45 17.22
CA GLU A 410 -20.07 31.68 18.62
C GLU A 410 -19.23 32.80 19.28
N TYR A 411 -17.95 32.87 18.99
CA TYR A 411 -17.05 33.90 19.56
C TYR A 411 -17.16 35.28 18.89
N LYS A 412 -17.59 35.36 17.64
CA LYS A 412 -17.87 36.65 16.96
C LYS A 412 -19.08 37.38 17.53
N ASN A 413 -19.96 36.68 18.22
CA ASN A 413 -21.18 37.22 18.82
C ASN A 413 -21.05 37.62 20.30
N ASP A 414 -19.90 37.38 20.94
CA ASP A 414 -19.69 37.71 22.34
C ASP A 414 -18.81 38.99 22.46
N ASP A 415 -19.47 40.15 22.54
CA ASP A 415 -18.87 41.48 22.51
C ASP A 415 -18.26 41.91 23.89
N SER A 416 -17.92 40.97 24.77
CA SER A 416 -17.45 41.30 26.13
C SER A 416 -15.93 41.16 26.30
N ASP A 417 -15.30 42.28 26.55
CA ASP A 417 -13.98 42.59 27.12
C ASP A 417 -12.72 41.85 26.55
N GLU A 418 -11.84 42.66 25.96
CA GLU A 418 -10.45 42.34 25.56
C GLU A 418 -9.62 41.82 26.75
N ASN A 419 -9.55 40.52 26.93
CA ASN A 419 -8.58 39.87 27.79
C ASN A 419 -7.55 39.08 26.95
N ASP A 420 -6.29 39.06 27.38
CA ASP A 420 -5.15 38.31 26.75
C ASP A 420 -5.46 36.85 26.39
N ASP A 421 -6.43 36.24 27.06
CA ASP A 421 -6.86 34.85 26.83
C ASP A 421 -7.72 34.69 25.56
N GLU A 422 -8.48 35.74 25.18
CA GLU A 422 -9.30 35.74 23.95
C GLU A 422 -8.41 35.84 22.70
N TYR A 423 -7.32 36.57 22.76
CA TYR A 423 -6.33 36.66 21.68
C TYR A 423 -5.70 35.26 21.39
N GLY A 424 -5.35 34.52 22.44
CA GLY A 424 -4.77 33.19 22.31
C GLY A 424 -5.70 32.18 21.69
N LEU A 425 -7.03 32.29 21.88
CA LEU A 425 -8.01 31.42 21.26
C LEU A 425 -8.22 31.73 19.76
N LYS A 426 -8.38 33.03 19.42
CA LYS A 426 -8.49 33.49 18.03
C LYS A 426 -7.28 33.07 17.22
N GLU A 427 -6.09 33.14 17.81
CA GLU A 427 -4.86 32.68 17.19
C GLU A 427 -4.87 31.14 16.99
N PHE A 428 -5.34 30.39 17.98
CA PHE A 428 -5.49 28.93 17.89
C PHE A 428 -6.46 28.54 16.77
N LEU A 429 -7.67 29.12 16.74
CA LEU A 429 -8.67 28.80 15.70
C LEU A 429 -8.18 29.16 14.30
N ARG A 430 -7.60 30.35 14.13
CA ARG A 430 -6.96 30.76 12.88
C ARG A 430 -5.80 29.83 12.48
N GLY A 431 -5.05 29.37 13.47
CA GLY A 431 -3.98 28.42 13.26
C GLY A 431 -4.50 27.06 12.79
N CYS A 432 -5.59 26.57 13.40
CA CYS A 432 -6.28 25.34 12.97
C CYS A 432 -6.84 25.50 11.56
N GLU A 433 -7.56 26.58 11.28
CA GLU A 433 -8.10 26.88 9.96
C GLU A 433 -7.00 26.93 8.90
N LYS A 434 -5.92 27.66 9.17
CA LYS A 434 -4.79 27.73 8.26
C LYS A 434 -4.15 26.38 8.02
N LYS A 435 -3.97 25.56 9.04
CA LYS A 435 -3.37 24.22 8.92
C LYS A 435 -4.29 23.21 8.23
N LEU A 436 -5.59 23.31 8.47
CA LEU A 436 -6.58 22.40 7.88
C LEU A 436 -6.91 22.76 6.44
N LEU A 437 -7.09 24.03 6.12
CA LEU A 437 -7.64 24.47 4.84
C LEU A 437 -6.60 24.95 3.83
N MET A 438 -5.34 25.14 4.25
CA MET A 438 -4.29 25.67 3.39
C MET A 438 -3.18 24.65 3.20
N ASP A 439 -2.59 24.64 2.01
CA ASP A 439 -1.32 23.95 1.77
C ASP A 439 -0.16 24.76 2.35
N GLU A 440 0.75 24.11 3.09
CA GLU A 440 1.84 24.79 3.80
C GLU A 440 2.91 25.35 2.86
N SER A 441 3.13 24.70 1.70
CA SER A 441 4.20 25.06 0.78
C SER A 441 3.84 26.25 -0.10
N GLU A 442 2.59 26.30 -0.59
CA GLU A 442 2.16 27.30 -1.59
C GLU A 442 1.17 28.32 -1.01
N ALA A 443 0.74 28.19 0.24
CA ALA A 443 -0.27 29.02 0.86
C ALA A 443 -1.58 29.14 0.05
N LEU A 444 -1.95 28.05 -0.63
CA LEU A 444 -3.19 27.91 -1.38
C LEU A 444 -4.20 27.05 -0.62
N PRO A 445 -5.51 27.27 -0.81
CA PRO A 445 -6.52 26.35 -0.28
C PRO A 445 -6.25 24.92 -0.72
N ASN A 446 -6.41 23.98 0.18
CA ASN A 446 -6.16 22.57 -0.06
C ASN A 446 -7.46 21.80 -0.40
N GLU A 447 -7.37 20.48 -0.49
CA GLU A 447 -8.49 19.58 -0.78
C GLU A 447 -9.60 19.65 0.26
N VAL A 448 -9.27 19.83 1.55
CA VAL A 448 -10.26 19.98 2.63
C VAL A 448 -11.06 21.25 2.43
N ALA A 449 -10.41 22.35 2.03
CA ALA A 449 -11.09 23.59 1.69
C ALA A 449 -12.04 23.43 0.48
N LEU A 450 -11.63 22.67 -0.55
CA LEU A 450 -12.48 22.35 -1.70
C LEU A 450 -13.74 21.61 -1.25
N ASN A 451 -13.57 20.54 -0.48
CA ASN A 451 -14.66 19.71 0.01
C ASN A 451 -15.64 20.50 0.88
N THR A 452 -15.13 21.37 1.73
CA THR A 452 -15.94 22.29 2.56
C THR A 452 -16.76 23.23 1.71
N ASP A 453 -16.17 23.85 0.69
CA ASP A 453 -16.86 24.78 -0.19
C ASP A 453 -17.95 24.07 -1.04
N ILE A 454 -17.71 22.83 -1.45
CA ILE A 454 -18.70 22.01 -2.16
C ILE A 454 -19.86 21.65 -1.22
N ALA A 455 -19.57 21.21 0.00
CA ALA A 455 -20.58 20.85 1.00
C ALA A 455 -21.47 22.05 1.35
N ALA A 456 -20.90 23.24 1.43
CA ALA A 456 -21.62 24.50 1.61
C ALA A 456 -22.41 24.95 0.35
N LYS A 457 -22.42 24.16 -0.73
CA LYS A 457 -23.02 24.49 -2.03
C LYS A 457 -22.46 25.79 -2.65
N GLY A 458 -21.21 26.13 -2.32
CA GLY A 458 -20.55 27.30 -2.87
C GLY A 458 -20.14 27.10 -4.32
N TYR A 459 -19.81 25.87 -4.68
CA TYR A 459 -19.36 25.46 -6.03
C TYR A 459 -20.02 24.15 -6.44
N ASP A 460 -20.61 24.15 -7.60
CA ASP A 460 -21.22 23.01 -8.26
C ASP A 460 -20.58 22.69 -9.62
N ARG A 461 -19.61 23.50 -10.05
CA ARG A 461 -18.73 23.27 -11.19
C ARG A 461 -17.28 23.30 -10.77
N ILE A 462 -16.55 22.28 -11.14
CA ILE A 462 -15.15 22.13 -10.80
C ILE A 462 -14.39 21.66 -12.02
N CYS A 463 -13.27 22.34 -12.29
CA CYS A 463 -12.29 21.86 -13.26
C CYS A 463 -11.09 21.29 -12.51
N MET A 464 -10.87 19.98 -12.62
CA MET A 464 -9.69 19.29 -12.11
C MET A 464 -8.59 19.35 -13.18
N ILE A 465 -7.38 19.72 -12.80
CA ILE A 465 -6.23 19.84 -13.70
C ILE A 465 -5.11 18.95 -13.15
N ASP A 466 -4.62 18.04 -13.99
CA ASP A 466 -3.55 17.10 -13.63
C ASP A 466 -2.45 17.09 -14.70
N ILE A 467 -1.23 16.71 -14.32
CA ILE A 467 -0.09 16.56 -15.23
C ILE A 467 0.27 15.08 -15.33
N THR A 468 0.15 14.51 -16.53
CA THR A 468 0.16 13.05 -16.75
C THR A 468 1.48 12.35 -16.50
N ASP A 469 2.63 12.97 -16.72
CA ASP A 469 3.93 12.27 -16.64
C ASP A 469 4.89 12.88 -15.60
N ASN A 470 4.40 13.02 -14.40
CA ASN A 470 5.20 13.52 -13.28
C ASN A 470 6.37 12.59 -12.90
N ALA A 471 6.21 11.27 -13.07
CA ALA A 471 7.26 10.29 -12.78
C ALA A 471 8.36 10.30 -13.86
N GLY A 472 7.99 10.35 -15.12
CA GLY A 472 8.93 10.48 -16.24
C GLY A 472 9.74 11.78 -16.19
N MET A 473 9.11 12.90 -15.86
CA MET A 473 9.83 14.17 -15.66
C MET A 473 10.91 14.06 -14.59
N LYS A 474 10.64 13.40 -13.48
CA LYS A 474 11.62 13.21 -12.37
C LYS A 474 12.80 12.33 -12.75
N SER A 475 12.63 11.42 -13.67
CA SER A 475 13.72 10.54 -14.13
C SER A 475 14.66 11.20 -15.15
N VAL A 476 14.20 12.24 -15.89
CA VAL A 476 14.91 12.83 -17.00
C VAL A 476 15.48 14.22 -16.68
N PHE A 477 14.78 15.03 -15.88
CA PHE A 477 15.12 16.43 -15.65
C PHE A 477 15.68 16.67 -14.24
N SER A 478 16.51 17.71 -14.11
CA SER A 478 17.05 18.11 -12.81
C SER A 478 15.95 18.64 -11.88
N LYS A 479 16.12 18.42 -10.56
CA LYS A 479 15.19 18.92 -9.56
C LYS A 479 14.93 20.42 -9.67
N GLN A 480 15.97 21.22 -9.94
CA GLN A 480 15.85 22.68 -10.10
C GLN A 480 14.93 23.07 -11.26
N LEU A 481 15.03 22.39 -12.40
CA LEU A 481 14.19 22.67 -13.55
C LEU A 481 12.74 22.24 -13.30
N ILE A 482 12.53 21.12 -12.61
CA ILE A 482 11.19 20.67 -12.19
C ILE A 482 10.55 21.71 -11.25
N ASP A 483 11.29 22.18 -10.25
CA ASP A 483 10.79 23.18 -9.28
C ASP A 483 10.44 24.51 -9.97
N LEU A 484 11.22 24.94 -10.98
CA LEU A 484 10.91 26.13 -11.77
C LEU A 484 9.65 25.95 -12.62
N THR A 485 9.53 24.80 -13.28
CA THR A 485 8.33 24.46 -14.07
C THR A 485 7.08 24.42 -13.19
N TYR A 486 7.19 23.82 -12.01
CA TYR A 486 6.11 23.77 -11.02
C TYR A 486 5.67 25.16 -10.56
N LYS A 487 6.62 26.02 -10.20
CA LYS A 487 6.33 27.40 -9.80
C LYS A 487 5.66 28.19 -10.93
N ASN A 488 6.11 28.03 -12.18
CA ASN A 488 5.47 28.65 -13.33
C ASN A 488 4.04 28.14 -13.51
N TYR A 489 3.81 26.85 -13.39
CA TYR A 489 2.49 26.22 -13.45
C TYR A 489 1.53 26.80 -12.41
N ILE A 490 1.91 26.77 -11.12
CA ILE A 490 1.09 27.30 -10.02
C ILE A 490 0.83 28.81 -10.17
N SER A 491 1.86 29.59 -10.52
CA SER A 491 1.70 31.04 -10.66
C SER A 491 0.80 31.44 -11.83
N THR A 492 0.85 30.69 -12.94
CA THR A 492 -0.01 30.93 -14.12
C THR A 492 -1.47 30.62 -13.77
N CYS A 493 -1.73 29.48 -13.13
CA CYS A 493 -3.08 29.14 -12.67
C CYS A 493 -3.61 30.15 -11.65
N SER A 494 -2.80 30.53 -10.66
CA SER A 494 -3.19 31.47 -9.62
C SER A 494 -3.54 32.86 -10.21
N ARG A 495 -2.71 33.39 -11.11
CA ARG A 495 -2.96 34.66 -11.79
C ARG A 495 -4.28 34.62 -12.59
N PHE A 496 -4.48 33.57 -13.37
CA PHE A 496 -5.71 33.39 -14.13
C PHE A 496 -6.95 33.37 -13.22
N CYS A 497 -6.89 32.60 -12.12
CA CYS A 497 -7.98 32.53 -11.16
C CYS A 497 -8.27 33.88 -10.48
N GLN A 498 -7.24 34.67 -10.17
CA GLN A 498 -7.41 36.01 -9.61
C GLN A 498 -8.08 36.97 -10.62
N GLU A 499 -7.66 36.97 -11.87
CA GLU A 499 -8.25 37.80 -12.93
C GLU A 499 -9.71 37.47 -13.19
N LYS A 500 -10.03 36.15 -13.19
CA LYS A 500 -11.40 35.67 -13.44
C LYS A 500 -12.25 35.56 -12.18
N LYS A 501 -11.69 35.78 -10.98
CA LYS A 501 -12.34 35.65 -9.67
C LYS A 501 -12.85 34.22 -9.40
N TYR A 502 -12.09 33.23 -9.83
CA TYR A 502 -12.25 31.82 -9.48
C TYR A 502 -11.45 31.48 -8.22
N LYS A 503 -11.85 30.44 -7.51
CA LYS A 503 -11.11 29.91 -6.38
C LYS A 503 -10.31 28.70 -6.83
N MET A 504 -9.02 28.73 -6.54
CA MET A 504 -8.09 27.65 -6.85
C MET A 504 -7.74 26.87 -5.59
N TYR A 505 -7.64 25.55 -5.74
CA TYR A 505 -7.31 24.63 -4.67
C TYR A 505 -6.12 23.76 -5.11
N LEU A 506 -5.17 23.54 -4.22
CA LEU A 506 -4.09 22.60 -4.42
C LEU A 506 -4.47 21.27 -3.78
N ILE A 507 -4.70 20.25 -4.61
CA ILE A 507 -5.10 18.94 -4.12
C ILE A 507 -3.86 18.17 -3.65
N ARG A 508 -2.90 17.96 -4.55
CA ARG A 508 -1.59 17.37 -4.24
C ARG A 508 -0.61 17.58 -5.38
N GLY A 509 0.64 17.96 -5.09
CA GLY A 509 1.68 18.09 -6.09
C GLY A 509 1.23 18.95 -7.28
N TRP A 510 1.15 18.38 -8.48
CA TRP A 510 0.73 19.06 -9.71
C TRP A 510 -0.79 19.06 -9.93
N HIS A 511 -1.56 18.46 -9.05
CA HIS A 511 -3.00 18.33 -9.19
C HIS A 511 -3.70 19.50 -8.50
N ILE A 512 -4.44 20.30 -9.25
CA ILE A 512 -5.21 21.44 -8.75
C ILE A 512 -6.68 21.33 -9.16
N ALA A 513 -7.54 22.06 -8.44
CA ALA A 513 -8.94 22.23 -8.79
C ALA A 513 -9.28 23.72 -8.88
N ILE A 514 -10.17 24.07 -9.82
CA ILE A 514 -10.70 25.43 -9.97
C ILE A 514 -12.22 25.36 -9.85
N GLY A 515 -12.76 26.03 -8.84
CA GLY A 515 -14.20 26.03 -8.56
C GLY A 515 -14.91 27.27 -9.12
N SER A 516 -16.09 27.04 -9.71
CA SER A 516 -17.02 28.09 -10.14
C SER A 516 -18.46 27.76 -9.77
N PRO A 517 -19.21 28.67 -9.13
CA PRO A 517 -20.63 28.46 -8.89
C PRO A 517 -21.44 28.65 -10.21
N SER A 518 -22.38 27.74 -10.48
CA SER A 518 -23.19 27.76 -11.70
C SER A 518 -24.06 29.02 -11.88
N TYR A 519 -24.41 29.70 -10.77
CA TYR A 519 -25.16 30.95 -10.81
C TYR A 519 -24.33 32.16 -11.28
N LYS A 520 -23.00 32.04 -11.34
CA LYS A 520 -22.11 33.15 -11.77
C LYS A 520 -21.68 33.03 -13.22
N THR A 521 -21.52 31.85 -13.72
CA THR A 521 -20.93 31.58 -15.04
C THR A 521 -21.70 30.46 -15.72
N SER A 522 -22.00 30.58 -17.02
CA SER A 522 -22.56 29.47 -17.79
C SER A 522 -21.56 28.32 -17.93
N LEU A 523 -22.03 27.10 -18.21
CA LEU A 523 -21.13 25.97 -18.47
C LEU A 523 -20.24 26.25 -19.67
N SER A 524 -20.82 26.80 -20.74
CA SER A 524 -20.09 27.13 -21.98
C SER A 524 -18.99 28.18 -21.76
N ASP A 525 -19.30 29.24 -20.99
CA ASP A 525 -18.29 30.28 -20.71
C ASP A 525 -17.16 29.73 -19.83
N PHE A 526 -17.48 28.92 -18.81
CA PHE A 526 -16.49 28.30 -17.96
C PHE A 526 -15.60 27.33 -18.73
N GLU A 527 -16.20 26.53 -19.63
CA GLU A 527 -15.46 25.63 -20.52
C GLU A 527 -14.51 26.38 -21.44
N GLU A 528 -14.97 27.49 -22.07
CA GLU A 528 -14.12 28.31 -22.93
C GLU A 528 -12.97 28.95 -22.15
N GLU A 529 -13.22 29.46 -20.96
CA GLU A 529 -12.19 30.02 -20.09
C GLU A 529 -11.16 28.98 -19.64
N MET A 530 -11.57 27.74 -19.33
CA MET A 530 -10.66 26.66 -19.00
C MET A 530 -9.80 26.22 -20.20
N LYS A 531 -10.34 26.26 -21.41
CA LYS A 531 -9.56 26.03 -22.66
C LYS A 531 -8.53 27.13 -22.89
N ILE A 532 -8.85 28.39 -22.59
CA ILE A 532 -7.87 29.49 -22.62
C ILE A 532 -6.75 29.25 -21.63
N LEU A 533 -7.06 28.84 -20.39
CA LEU A 533 -6.06 28.51 -19.38
C LEU A 533 -5.18 27.35 -19.85
N GLN A 534 -5.76 26.30 -20.43
CA GLN A 534 -5.01 25.16 -20.96
C GLN A 534 -3.97 25.59 -22.00
N ASN A 535 -4.38 26.40 -22.95
CA ASN A 535 -3.47 26.93 -23.96
C ASN A 535 -2.39 27.84 -23.36
N THR A 536 -2.75 28.67 -22.38
CA THR A 536 -1.79 29.54 -21.69
C THR A 536 -0.74 28.72 -20.92
N LEU A 537 -1.13 27.64 -20.27
CA LEU A 537 -0.20 26.73 -19.58
C LEU A 537 0.75 26.04 -20.57
N PHE A 538 0.23 25.57 -21.69
CA PHE A 538 1.03 24.93 -22.72
C PHE A 538 2.07 25.91 -23.28
N GLU A 539 1.67 27.13 -23.58
CA GLU A 539 2.60 28.16 -24.12
C GLU A 539 3.62 28.59 -23.08
N SER A 540 3.22 28.84 -21.83
CA SER A 540 4.12 29.31 -20.78
C SER A 540 5.13 28.23 -20.33
N SER A 541 4.83 26.95 -20.55
CA SER A 541 5.74 25.87 -20.21
C SER A 541 6.89 25.67 -21.21
N ARG A 542 6.81 26.25 -22.43
CA ARG A 542 7.82 26.07 -23.47
C ARG A 542 9.23 26.55 -23.09
N GLU A 543 9.33 27.49 -22.16
CA GLU A 543 10.61 28.03 -21.66
C GLU A 543 11.25 27.12 -20.58
N PHE A 544 10.51 26.11 -20.12
CA PHE A 544 10.90 25.17 -19.05
C PHE A 544 10.78 23.75 -19.57
N ILE A 545 10.07 22.89 -18.81
CA ILE A 545 9.67 21.56 -19.28
C ILE A 545 8.27 21.70 -19.89
N ALA A 546 8.10 21.31 -21.14
CA ALA A 546 6.78 21.29 -21.76
C ALA A 546 5.86 20.32 -21.01
N ILE A 547 4.78 20.85 -20.43
CA ILE A 547 3.77 20.06 -19.71
C ILE A 547 2.53 19.88 -20.57
N VAL A 548 1.90 18.72 -20.45
CA VAL A 548 0.61 18.42 -21.08
C VAL A 548 -0.43 18.29 -19.99
N PRO A 549 -1.16 19.38 -19.67
CA PRO A 549 -2.16 19.34 -18.61
C PRO A 549 -3.47 18.70 -19.12
N LEU A 550 -4.01 17.79 -18.33
CA LEU A 550 -5.34 17.22 -18.49
C LEU A 550 -6.36 18.08 -17.75
N PHE A 551 -7.41 18.51 -18.43
CA PHE A 551 -8.50 19.30 -17.90
C PHE A 551 -9.77 18.47 -17.85
N CYS A 552 -10.28 18.18 -16.68
CA CYS A 552 -11.54 17.50 -16.46
C CYS A 552 -12.54 18.46 -15.79
N LEU A 553 -13.52 18.92 -16.56
CA LEU A 553 -14.58 19.78 -16.08
C LEU A 553 -15.79 18.94 -15.64
N ILE A 554 -16.21 19.10 -14.41
CA ILE A 554 -17.34 18.39 -13.79
C ILE A 554 -18.45 19.41 -13.53
N ASP A 555 -19.61 19.23 -14.14
CA ASP A 555 -20.81 20.08 -13.94
C ASP A 555 -21.84 19.37 -13.07
N GLY A 556 -22.35 20.04 -12.03
CA GLY A 556 -23.29 19.47 -11.07
C GLY A 556 -22.64 18.54 -10.04
N CYS A 557 -21.39 18.84 -9.62
CA CYS A 557 -20.69 18.04 -8.63
C CYS A 557 -21.24 18.25 -7.21
N THR A 558 -21.22 17.17 -6.44
CA THR A 558 -21.47 17.12 -5.00
C THR A 558 -20.29 16.44 -4.31
N LEU A 559 -20.20 16.54 -2.99
CA LEU A 559 -19.15 15.89 -2.23
C LEU A 559 -19.11 14.37 -2.46
N GLU A 560 -20.27 13.74 -2.63
CA GLU A 560 -20.41 12.30 -2.81
C GLU A 560 -19.97 11.80 -4.19
N ASN A 561 -20.08 12.63 -5.23
CA ASN A 561 -19.90 12.18 -6.62
C ASN A 561 -18.67 12.76 -7.35
N MET A 562 -18.07 13.82 -6.82
CA MET A 562 -16.97 14.54 -7.50
C MET A 562 -15.78 13.63 -7.81
N GLU A 563 -15.32 12.88 -6.82
CA GLU A 563 -14.13 12.04 -6.97
C GLU A 563 -14.37 10.87 -7.93
N SER A 564 -15.55 10.25 -7.84
CA SER A 564 -15.98 9.20 -8.77
C SER A 564 -16.05 9.73 -10.20
N ALA A 565 -16.69 10.89 -10.41
CA ALA A 565 -16.81 11.52 -11.72
C ALA A 565 -15.43 11.86 -12.32
N TYR A 566 -14.53 12.41 -11.49
CA TYR A 566 -13.16 12.71 -11.91
C TYR A 566 -12.37 11.46 -12.29
N SER A 567 -12.39 10.44 -11.44
CA SER A 567 -11.64 9.19 -11.67
C SER A 567 -12.06 8.52 -12.98
N LYS A 568 -13.36 8.49 -13.27
CA LYS A 568 -13.92 7.95 -14.50
C LYS A 568 -13.49 8.75 -15.72
N ALA A 569 -13.69 10.08 -15.65
CA ALA A 569 -13.30 10.98 -16.72
C ALA A 569 -11.81 10.86 -17.04
N ARG A 570 -10.94 10.75 -16.02
CA ARG A 570 -9.50 10.59 -16.18
C ARG A 570 -9.13 9.29 -16.92
N VAL A 571 -9.76 8.18 -16.59
CA VAL A 571 -9.55 6.89 -17.30
C VAL A 571 -9.97 7.03 -18.77
N GLU A 572 -11.10 7.66 -19.04
CA GLU A 572 -11.59 7.88 -20.40
C GLU A 572 -10.65 8.81 -21.21
N MET A 573 -10.18 9.88 -20.58
CA MET A 573 -9.22 10.81 -21.18
C MET A 573 -7.91 10.11 -21.57
N MET A 574 -7.38 9.27 -20.68
CA MET A 574 -6.16 8.50 -20.94
C MET A 574 -6.36 7.48 -22.06
N ASN A 575 -7.45 6.72 -22.03
CA ASN A 575 -7.73 5.70 -23.05
C ASN A 575 -7.95 6.29 -24.46
N LYS A 576 -8.53 7.49 -24.54
CA LYS A 576 -8.82 8.18 -25.81
C LYS A 576 -7.79 9.24 -26.20
N ASN A 577 -6.76 9.42 -25.40
CA ASN A 577 -5.74 10.48 -25.54
C ASN A 577 -6.34 11.90 -25.67
N ILE A 578 -7.36 12.20 -24.83
CA ILE A 578 -8.08 13.47 -24.81
C ILE A 578 -7.52 14.33 -23.67
N GLN A 579 -7.17 15.59 -23.96
CA GLN A 579 -6.59 16.51 -22.99
C GLN A 579 -7.63 17.40 -22.28
N PHE A 580 -8.86 17.49 -22.79
CA PHE A 580 -9.95 18.26 -22.24
C PHE A 580 -11.26 17.44 -22.28
N PHE A 581 -11.91 17.29 -21.15
CA PHE A 581 -13.12 16.48 -21.03
C PHE A 581 -14.16 17.17 -20.13
N VAL A 582 -15.43 17.13 -20.54
CA VAL A 582 -16.55 17.64 -19.75
C VAL A 582 -17.42 16.46 -19.35
N THR A 583 -17.73 16.33 -18.08
CA THR A 583 -18.56 15.26 -17.54
C THR A 583 -19.63 15.81 -16.60
N SER A 584 -20.69 15.05 -16.38
CA SER A 584 -21.73 15.33 -15.38
C SER A 584 -22.07 14.05 -14.63
N PRO A 585 -22.22 14.08 -13.32
CA PRO A 585 -22.45 12.90 -12.49
C PRO A 585 -23.81 12.19 -12.69
N THR A 586 -24.71 12.75 -13.48
CA THR A 586 -26.13 12.34 -13.54
C THR A 586 -26.40 11.01 -14.27
N ASN A 587 -25.40 10.26 -14.73
CA ASN A 587 -25.59 9.04 -15.55
C ASN A 587 -25.03 7.74 -14.96
N ASP A 588 -24.95 7.54 -13.66
CA ASP A 588 -23.95 6.68 -13.03
C ASP A 588 -24.37 5.34 -12.42
N GLN A 589 -25.54 4.83 -12.68
CA GLN A 589 -25.89 3.45 -12.23
C GLN A 589 -25.14 2.34 -13.01
N LEU A 590 -24.67 2.63 -14.20
CA LEU A 590 -23.98 1.63 -15.07
C LEU A 590 -22.52 1.36 -14.70
N ASP A 591 -21.91 2.22 -13.93
CA ASP A 591 -20.43 2.21 -13.77
C ASP A 591 -19.95 1.65 -12.40
N GLU A 592 -20.74 1.71 -11.35
CA GLU A 592 -20.43 1.00 -10.10
C GLU A 592 -20.30 -0.51 -10.32
N GLU A 593 -21.12 -1.07 -11.20
CA GLU A 593 -21.08 -2.48 -11.54
C GLU A 593 -19.83 -2.85 -12.33
N SER A 594 -19.36 -1.97 -13.19
CA SER A 594 -18.09 -2.12 -13.94
C SER A 594 -16.88 -2.09 -13.00
N ILE A 595 -16.85 -1.13 -12.07
CA ILE A 595 -15.80 -1.03 -11.06
C ILE A 595 -15.82 -2.26 -10.13
N ARG A 596 -17.01 -2.65 -9.65
CA ARG A 596 -17.17 -3.87 -8.83
C ARG A 596 -16.71 -5.13 -9.58
N ARG A 597 -17.02 -5.24 -10.88
CA ARG A 597 -16.54 -6.34 -11.74
C ARG A 597 -15.01 -6.33 -11.86
N LYS A 598 -14.40 -5.15 -12.03
CA LYS A 598 -12.94 -5.02 -12.11
C LYS A 598 -12.28 -5.49 -10.81
N TYR A 599 -12.73 -5.01 -9.64
CA TYR A 599 -12.20 -5.44 -8.34
C TYR A 599 -12.49 -6.92 -8.03
N HIS A 600 -13.67 -7.39 -8.41
CA HIS A 600 -13.96 -8.82 -8.31
C HIS A 600 -12.96 -9.65 -9.12
N MET A 601 -12.66 -9.21 -10.34
CA MET A 601 -11.71 -9.90 -11.20
C MET A 601 -10.27 -9.84 -10.66
N VAL A 602 -9.84 -8.73 -10.04
CA VAL A 602 -8.55 -8.66 -9.32
C VAL A 602 -8.48 -9.73 -8.23
N ASN A 603 -9.56 -9.92 -7.48
CA ASN A 603 -9.61 -10.95 -6.43
C ASN A 603 -9.55 -12.37 -7.01
N VAL A 604 -10.24 -12.62 -8.13
CA VAL A 604 -10.17 -13.90 -8.85
C VAL A 604 -8.75 -14.19 -9.31
N VAL A 605 -8.07 -13.20 -9.90
CA VAL A 605 -6.68 -13.34 -10.37
C VAL A 605 -5.74 -13.61 -9.19
N ASN A 606 -5.85 -12.85 -8.10
CA ASN A 606 -5.04 -13.06 -6.91
C ASN A 606 -5.28 -14.45 -6.28
N TYR A 607 -6.53 -14.88 -6.19
CA TYR A 607 -6.87 -16.20 -5.70
C TYR A 607 -6.25 -17.30 -6.57
N ALA A 608 -6.39 -17.20 -7.89
CA ALA A 608 -5.84 -18.18 -8.83
C ALA A 608 -4.30 -18.26 -8.74
N ILE A 609 -3.62 -17.13 -8.59
CA ILE A 609 -2.17 -17.09 -8.37
C ILE A 609 -1.78 -17.76 -7.04
N ALA A 610 -2.48 -17.40 -5.94
CA ALA A 610 -2.14 -17.87 -4.60
C ALA A 610 -2.42 -19.37 -4.39
N HIS A 611 -3.49 -19.89 -5.01
CA HIS A 611 -3.95 -21.26 -4.80
C HIS A 611 -3.64 -22.20 -5.99
N ASP A 612 -2.79 -21.73 -6.92
CA ASP A 612 -2.37 -22.51 -8.09
C ASP A 612 -3.55 -22.94 -8.99
N LYS A 613 -4.54 -22.05 -9.16
CA LYS A 613 -5.77 -22.24 -9.94
C LYS A 613 -5.70 -21.63 -11.36
N ILE A 614 -4.51 -21.59 -11.93
CA ILE A 614 -4.27 -21.22 -13.33
C ILE A 614 -4.23 -22.52 -14.13
N ILE A 615 -5.23 -22.78 -14.95
CA ILE A 615 -5.43 -24.06 -15.61
C ILE A 615 -5.23 -23.91 -17.12
N PRO A 616 -4.26 -24.60 -17.73
CA PRO A 616 -4.16 -24.64 -19.18
C PRO A 616 -5.29 -25.53 -19.76
N TYR A 617 -5.99 -24.97 -20.73
CA TYR A 617 -6.89 -25.71 -21.61
C TYR A 617 -6.21 -25.82 -22.97
N PHE A 618 -6.46 -26.90 -23.66
CA PHE A 618 -5.79 -27.20 -24.91
C PHE A 618 -6.80 -27.34 -26.02
N GLN A 619 -6.57 -26.63 -27.12
CA GLN A 619 -7.38 -26.73 -28.33
C GLN A 619 -6.54 -27.32 -29.48
N GLY A 620 -7.05 -28.37 -30.10
CA GLY A 620 -6.36 -29.03 -31.20
C GLY A 620 -6.36 -28.22 -32.49
N ILE A 621 -5.19 -28.11 -33.11
CA ILE A 621 -4.97 -27.55 -34.44
C ILE A 621 -4.87 -28.73 -35.42
N TYR A 622 -5.79 -28.76 -36.40
CA TYR A 622 -6.01 -29.87 -37.30
C TYR A 622 -5.21 -29.74 -38.58
N ASP A 623 -4.49 -30.81 -38.96
CA ASP A 623 -3.77 -30.89 -40.22
C ASP A 623 -4.74 -31.24 -41.36
N ASN A 624 -4.89 -30.32 -42.31
CA ASN A 624 -5.81 -30.45 -43.43
C ASN A 624 -5.39 -31.53 -44.48
N ARG A 625 -4.12 -32.00 -44.42
CA ARG A 625 -3.61 -33.05 -45.34
C ARG A 625 -3.65 -34.41 -44.69
N GLU A 626 -3.17 -34.49 -43.42
CA GLU A 626 -3.10 -35.74 -42.68
C GLU A 626 -4.40 -36.13 -42.01
N ASN A 627 -5.36 -35.22 -41.92
CA ASN A 627 -6.70 -35.41 -41.31
C ASN A 627 -6.60 -35.86 -39.83
N LYS A 628 -5.71 -35.23 -39.06
CA LYS A 628 -5.51 -35.48 -37.63
C LYS A 628 -5.11 -34.21 -36.90
N ILE A 629 -5.17 -34.20 -35.56
CA ILE A 629 -4.61 -33.10 -34.76
C ILE A 629 -3.09 -33.12 -34.91
N HIS A 630 -2.51 -32.00 -35.30
CA HIS A 630 -1.07 -31.83 -35.45
C HIS A 630 -0.42 -31.37 -34.13
N HIS A 631 -0.99 -30.35 -33.49
CA HIS A 631 -0.53 -29.84 -32.24
C HIS A 631 -1.68 -29.13 -31.47
N TYR A 632 -1.40 -28.66 -30.26
CA TYR A 632 -2.40 -28.01 -29.38
C TYR A 632 -2.01 -26.60 -29.07
N GLU A 633 -2.97 -25.67 -29.05
CA GLU A 633 -2.80 -24.37 -28.49
C GLU A 633 -3.18 -24.40 -26.99
N SER A 634 -2.33 -23.79 -26.14
CA SER A 634 -2.56 -23.70 -24.71
C SER A 634 -3.24 -22.37 -24.34
N LEU A 635 -4.46 -22.49 -23.85
CA LEU A 635 -5.34 -21.37 -23.53
C LEU A 635 -5.51 -21.25 -22.00
N MET A 636 -5.11 -20.14 -21.43
CA MET A 636 -5.21 -19.91 -19.97
C MET A 636 -6.66 -19.85 -19.50
N ARG A 637 -6.96 -20.48 -18.37
CA ARG A 637 -8.21 -20.36 -17.62
C ARG A 637 -7.88 -20.13 -16.16
N LEU A 638 -8.72 -19.36 -15.46
CA LEU A 638 -8.64 -19.20 -14.01
C LEU A 638 -9.84 -19.83 -13.35
N GLU A 639 -9.65 -20.46 -12.21
CA GLU A 639 -10.71 -21.02 -11.38
C GLU A 639 -10.78 -20.25 -10.06
N ASP A 640 -11.95 -19.78 -9.67
CA ASP A 640 -12.16 -19.09 -8.40
C ASP A 640 -12.37 -20.08 -7.22
N GLU A 641 -12.59 -19.54 -6.02
CA GLU A 641 -12.83 -20.31 -4.80
C GLU A 641 -14.10 -21.20 -4.86
N ASN A 642 -15.02 -20.89 -5.78
CA ASN A 642 -16.27 -21.62 -5.97
C ASN A 642 -16.19 -22.63 -7.13
N GLY A 643 -15.05 -22.76 -7.78
CA GLY A 643 -14.84 -23.62 -8.93
C GLY A 643 -15.37 -23.05 -10.26
N LYS A 644 -15.70 -21.75 -10.31
CA LYS A 644 -16.09 -21.10 -11.56
C LYS A 644 -14.86 -20.83 -12.40
N VAL A 645 -14.93 -21.18 -13.69
CA VAL A 645 -13.86 -20.98 -14.66
C VAL A 645 -14.07 -19.66 -15.40
N TYR A 646 -12.99 -18.85 -15.49
CA TYR A 646 -12.95 -17.57 -16.18
C TYR A 646 -12.05 -17.65 -17.42
N TYR A 647 -12.43 -16.91 -18.47
CA TYR A 647 -11.78 -16.88 -19.77
C TYR A 647 -10.83 -15.68 -19.89
N PRO A 648 -9.83 -15.71 -20.81
CA PRO A 648 -8.83 -14.66 -20.97
C PRO A 648 -9.40 -13.26 -21.17
N ASP A 649 -10.45 -13.10 -21.96
CA ASP A 649 -11.15 -11.84 -22.22
C ASP A 649 -11.80 -11.23 -20.97
N GLU A 650 -12.12 -12.05 -19.96
CA GLU A 650 -12.66 -11.56 -18.69
C GLU A 650 -11.58 -11.00 -17.77
N PHE A 651 -10.35 -11.56 -17.74
CA PHE A 651 -9.34 -11.24 -16.74
C PHE A 651 -8.03 -10.62 -17.26
N LEU A 652 -7.62 -10.89 -18.52
CA LEU A 652 -6.32 -10.41 -19.01
C LEU A 652 -6.22 -8.89 -19.05
N GLY A 653 -7.29 -8.19 -19.43
CA GLY A 653 -7.34 -6.72 -19.42
C GLY A 653 -7.10 -6.15 -18.01
N VAL A 654 -7.70 -6.78 -17.01
CA VAL A 654 -7.52 -6.39 -15.61
C VAL A 654 -6.11 -6.74 -15.14
N ALA A 655 -5.62 -7.95 -15.42
CA ALA A 655 -4.28 -8.39 -15.04
C ALA A 655 -3.19 -7.47 -15.64
N ARG A 656 -3.32 -7.10 -16.92
CA ARG A 656 -2.40 -6.17 -17.60
C ARG A 656 -2.38 -4.77 -16.94
N SER A 657 -3.52 -4.30 -16.42
CA SER A 657 -3.59 -3.03 -15.67
C SER A 657 -2.77 -3.06 -14.37
N PHE A 658 -2.52 -4.26 -13.82
CA PHE A 658 -1.71 -4.50 -12.62
C PHE A 658 -0.52 -5.39 -13.01
N GLY A 659 0.51 -4.79 -13.60
CA GLY A 659 1.60 -5.49 -14.28
C GLY A 659 2.17 -6.72 -13.58
N HIS A 660 2.37 -6.67 -12.25
CA HIS A 660 2.88 -7.80 -11.45
C HIS A 660 1.92 -9.01 -11.43
N LEU A 661 0.60 -8.78 -11.56
CA LEU A 661 -0.38 -9.87 -11.66
C LEU A 661 -0.24 -10.58 -13.00
N TYR A 662 -0.12 -9.80 -14.07
CA TYR A 662 0.09 -10.36 -15.40
C TYR A 662 1.38 -11.18 -15.47
N ASP A 663 2.50 -10.63 -14.99
CA ASP A 663 3.81 -11.32 -14.99
C ASP A 663 3.75 -12.65 -14.21
N SER A 664 3.02 -12.66 -13.07
CA SER A 664 2.81 -13.86 -12.27
C SER A 664 1.94 -14.90 -12.97
N LEU A 665 0.88 -14.47 -13.69
CA LEU A 665 0.02 -15.36 -14.46
C LEU A 665 0.79 -16.01 -15.61
N SER A 666 1.50 -15.21 -16.42
CA SER A 666 2.29 -15.68 -17.55
C SER A 666 3.35 -16.68 -17.09
N LYS A 667 4.14 -16.36 -16.08
CA LYS A 667 5.18 -17.26 -15.56
C LYS A 667 4.61 -18.59 -15.09
N LYS A 668 3.50 -18.58 -14.35
CA LYS A 668 2.85 -19.80 -13.86
C LYS A 668 2.25 -20.62 -14.99
N MET A 669 1.58 -19.97 -15.97
CA MET A 669 1.00 -20.65 -17.12
C MET A 669 2.08 -21.35 -17.95
N ILE A 670 3.12 -20.62 -18.32
CA ILE A 670 4.26 -21.14 -19.11
C ILE A 670 4.93 -22.30 -18.36
N SER A 671 5.21 -22.14 -17.07
CA SER A 671 5.81 -23.19 -16.26
C SER A 671 4.96 -24.46 -16.22
N ARG A 672 3.63 -24.34 -16.16
CA ARG A 672 2.73 -25.49 -16.19
C ARG A 672 2.75 -26.21 -17.54
N VAL A 673 2.63 -25.47 -18.62
CA VAL A 673 2.69 -26.04 -19.97
C VAL A 673 4.04 -26.74 -20.19
N PHE A 674 5.13 -26.11 -19.78
CA PHE A 674 6.45 -26.70 -19.87
C PHE A 674 6.56 -28.01 -19.09
N ASN A 675 6.07 -28.07 -17.87
CA ASN A 675 6.10 -29.27 -17.04
C ASN A 675 5.24 -30.41 -17.64
N MET A 676 4.12 -30.06 -18.30
CA MET A 676 3.26 -31.07 -18.94
C MET A 676 3.90 -31.65 -20.21
N PHE A 677 4.60 -30.86 -21.01
CA PHE A 677 5.09 -31.27 -22.34
C PHE A 677 6.59 -31.59 -22.38
N LYS A 678 7.36 -31.39 -21.31
CA LYS A 678 8.84 -31.63 -21.31
C LYS A 678 9.31 -33.00 -21.73
N ASP A 679 8.49 -34.03 -21.48
CA ASP A 679 8.80 -35.40 -21.73
C ASP A 679 8.04 -35.96 -22.98
N CYS A 680 7.21 -35.13 -23.66
CA CYS A 680 6.46 -35.53 -24.83
C CYS A 680 7.39 -35.69 -26.06
N GLU A 681 7.28 -36.83 -26.75
CA GLU A 681 8.08 -37.07 -27.94
C GLU A 681 7.41 -36.60 -29.24
N LYS A 682 6.07 -36.71 -29.32
CA LYS A 682 5.32 -36.47 -30.53
C LYS A 682 4.30 -35.35 -30.47
N THR A 683 3.91 -34.95 -29.26
CA THR A 683 2.88 -33.95 -29.10
C THR A 683 3.51 -32.55 -28.92
N SER A 684 3.11 -31.61 -29.76
CA SER A 684 3.58 -30.23 -29.72
C SER A 684 2.52 -29.31 -29.15
N VAL A 685 2.97 -28.19 -28.59
CA VAL A 685 2.10 -27.18 -27.93
C VAL A 685 2.50 -25.78 -28.32
N SER A 686 1.50 -24.91 -28.57
CA SER A 686 1.66 -23.49 -28.75
C SER A 686 1.39 -22.74 -27.43
N ILE A 687 2.17 -21.69 -27.18
CA ILE A 687 2.12 -20.86 -25.98
C ILE A 687 2.02 -19.40 -26.41
N ASN A 688 0.98 -18.72 -25.98
CA ASN A 688 0.75 -17.30 -26.23
C ASN A 688 1.73 -16.41 -25.44
N MET A 689 2.39 -15.47 -26.12
CA MET A 689 3.37 -14.54 -25.60
C MET A 689 3.03 -13.09 -25.98
N GLY A 690 2.88 -12.21 -25.00
CA GLY A 690 2.80 -10.79 -25.27
C GLY A 690 4.17 -10.12 -25.25
N ILE A 691 4.30 -8.91 -25.82
CA ILE A 691 5.56 -8.15 -25.82
C ILE A 691 6.08 -7.88 -24.41
N ARG A 692 5.19 -7.73 -23.44
CA ARG A 692 5.54 -7.60 -22.04
C ARG A 692 6.27 -8.84 -21.49
N ASP A 693 5.86 -10.03 -21.92
CA ASP A 693 6.50 -11.28 -21.54
C ASP A 693 7.91 -11.36 -22.14
N ILE A 694 8.05 -10.94 -23.40
CA ILE A 694 9.33 -10.91 -24.12
C ILE A 694 10.31 -9.89 -23.51
N LYS A 695 9.82 -8.76 -23.01
CA LYS A 695 10.62 -7.75 -22.29
C LYS A 695 11.01 -8.15 -20.86
N ASN A 696 10.32 -9.11 -20.28
CA ASN A 696 10.62 -9.57 -18.94
C ASN A 696 11.84 -10.50 -18.97
N SER A 697 13.01 -9.96 -18.63
CA SER A 697 14.28 -10.68 -18.69
C SER A 697 14.27 -11.94 -17.81
N GLU A 698 13.63 -11.93 -16.64
CA GLU A 698 13.53 -13.10 -15.77
C GLU A 698 12.71 -14.22 -16.42
N LEU A 699 11.61 -13.87 -17.10
CA LEU A 699 10.76 -14.83 -17.79
C LEU A 699 11.45 -15.39 -19.04
N THR A 700 12.08 -14.55 -19.84
CA THR A 700 12.77 -14.96 -21.06
C THR A 700 13.98 -15.84 -20.77
N GLU A 701 14.79 -15.52 -19.75
CA GLU A 701 15.88 -16.39 -19.29
C GLU A 701 15.33 -17.75 -18.83
N TYR A 702 14.25 -17.76 -18.05
CA TYR A 702 13.59 -19.02 -17.65
C TYR A 702 13.15 -19.85 -18.87
N ILE A 703 12.57 -19.20 -19.89
CA ILE A 703 12.18 -19.88 -21.14
C ILE A 703 13.40 -20.45 -21.87
N PHE A 704 14.46 -19.67 -22.01
CA PHE A 704 15.67 -20.09 -22.70
C PHE A 704 16.40 -21.24 -21.98
N ASP A 705 16.48 -21.19 -20.67
CA ASP A 705 17.06 -22.28 -19.85
C ASP A 705 16.25 -23.57 -19.99
N PHE A 706 14.93 -23.48 -19.99
CA PHE A 706 14.07 -24.62 -20.21
C PHE A 706 14.26 -25.19 -21.62
N MET A 707 14.21 -24.35 -22.66
CA MET A 707 14.37 -24.76 -24.06
C MET A 707 15.75 -25.37 -24.31
N ALA A 708 16.80 -24.91 -23.63
CA ALA A 708 18.13 -25.50 -23.72
C ALA A 708 18.22 -26.88 -23.05
N SER A 709 17.37 -27.18 -22.10
CA SER A 709 17.39 -28.43 -21.31
C SER A 709 16.40 -29.48 -21.79
N VAL A 710 15.34 -29.09 -22.50
CA VAL A 710 14.30 -30.01 -22.93
C VAL A 710 14.77 -30.87 -24.08
N LYS A 711 14.31 -32.15 -24.11
CA LYS A 711 14.77 -33.16 -25.07
C LYS A 711 14.24 -32.89 -26.50
N HIS A 712 13.05 -32.33 -26.61
CA HIS A 712 12.39 -32.09 -27.90
C HIS A 712 11.92 -30.65 -28.02
N PRO A 713 12.84 -29.65 -28.17
CA PRO A 713 12.48 -28.24 -28.21
C PRO A 713 11.58 -27.86 -29.37
N GLY A 714 11.61 -28.59 -30.49
CA GLY A 714 10.75 -28.42 -31.66
C GLY A 714 9.24 -28.66 -31.37
N ASN A 715 8.90 -29.23 -30.23
CA ASN A 715 7.52 -29.39 -29.78
C ASN A 715 6.90 -28.13 -29.16
N PHE A 716 7.69 -27.09 -28.95
CA PHE A 716 7.23 -25.82 -28.37
C PHE A 716 7.16 -24.74 -29.43
N VAL A 717 5.98 -24.16 -29.63
CA VAL A 717 5.70 -23.06 -30.53
C VAL A 717 5.33 -21.84 -29.68
N PHE A 718 5.94 -20.70 -29.92
CA PHE A 718 5.60 -19.44 -29.21
C PHE A 718 4.77 -18.58 -30.15
N GLU A 719 3.55 -18.22 -29.74
CA GLU A 719 2.62 -17.40 -30.52
C GLU A 719 2.72 -15.95 -30.12
N ILE A 720 2.98 -15.06 -31.08
CA ILE A 720 3.20 -13.61 -30.84
C ILE A 720 2.15 -12.85 -31.66
N LEU A 721 1.48 -11.87 -31.04
CA LEU A 721 0.48 -11.03 -31.69
C LEU A 721 1.10 -10.11 -32.74
N GLU A 722 0.38 -9.91 -33.88
CA GLU A 722 0.80 -9.03 -34.99
C GLU A 722 0.89 -7.54 -34.60
N ASN A 723 -0.05 -7.06 -33.78
CA ASN A 723 -0.29 -5.63 -33.54
C ASN A 723 0.51 -5.06 -32.33
N GLU A 724 1.84 -5.25 -32.34
CA GLU A 724 2.66 -4.65 -31.26
C GLU A 724 3.47 -3.44 -31.76
N ASP A 725 3.74 -2.44 -30.89
CA ASP A 725 4.32 -1.14 -31.25
C ASP A 725 5.67 -1.25 -31.95
N ILE A 726 5.88 -0.41 -32.96
CA ILE A 726 7.07 -0.35 -33.84
C ILE A 726 8.39 -0.18 -33.06
N ASP A 727 8.36 0.50 -31.93
CA ASP A 727 9.55 0.80 -31.09
C ASP A 727 10.09 -0.45 -30.34
N GLU A 728 9.40 -1.58 -30.38
CA GLU A 728 9.72 -2.81 -29.63
C GLU A 728 10.19 -3.97 -30.52
N TYR A 729 10.31 -3.70 -31.80
CA TYR A 729 10.59 -4.70 -32.83
C TYR A 729 11.93 -5.43 -32.65
N ASP A 730 13.00 -4.72 -32.29
CA ASP A 730 14.33 -5.31 -32.13
C ASP A 730 14.38 -6.35 -31.00
N VAL A 731 13.61 -6.10 -29.92
CA VAL A 731 13.53 -7.04 -28.78
C VAL A 731 12.80 -8.33 -29.18
N MET A 732 11.74 -8.18 -29.98
CA MET A 732 10.98 -9.32 -30.51
C MET A 732 11.83 -10.19 -31.45
N VAL A 733 12.56 -9.56 -32.40
CA VAL A 733 13.46 -10.27 -33.31
C VAL A 733 14.55 -11.02 -32.56
N ALA A 734 15.15 -10.40 -31.54
CA ALA A 734 16.16 -11.05 -30.71
C ALA A 734 15.61 -12.29 -29.97
N PHE A 735 14.39 -12.19 -29.46
CA PHE A 735 13.69 -13.32 -28.85
C PHE A 735 13.45 -14.46 -29.85
N VAL A 736 12.91 -14.16 -31.03
CA VAL A 736 12.64 -15.11 -32.11
C VAL A 736 13.92 -15.85 -32.55
N ASP A 737 14.99 -15.11 -32.79
CA ASP A 737 16.27 -15.69 -33.19
C ASP A 737 16.83 -16.61 -32.08
N ARG A 738 16.64 -16.24 -30.82
CA ARG A 738 17.09 -17.09 -29.70
C ARG A 738 16.28 -18.37 -29.57
N ILE A 739 14.95 -18.32 -29.73
CA ILE A 739 14.09 -19.51 -29.72
C ILE A 739 14.45 -20.45 -30.85
N HIS A 740 14.65 -19.95 -32.08
CA HIS A 740 15.08 -20.77 -33.19
C HIS A 740 16.47 -21.41 -32.97
N ALA A 741 17.41 -20.67 -32.42
CA ALA A 741 18.73 -21.20 -32.07
C ALA A 741 18.66 -22.32 -31.04
N LEU A 742 17.62 -22.34 -30.20
CA LEU A 742 17.33 -23.41 -29.24
C LEU A 742 16.47 -24.54 -29.83
N GLY A 743 16.03 -24.44 -31.11
CA GLY A 743 15.26 -25.46 -31.80
C GLY A 743 13.75 -25.37 -31.60
N GLY A 744 13.24 -24.29 -30.99
CA GLY A 744 11.81 -23.97 -30.86
C GLY A 744 11.23 -23.39 -32.15
N LYS A 745 9.93 -23.14 -32.16
CA LYS A 745 9.19 -22.59 -33.30
C LYS A 745 8.43 -21.34 -32.92
N ILE A 746 8.11 -20.48 -33.91
CA ILE A 746 7.38 -19.24 -33.77
C ILE A 746 6.11 -19.24 -34.62
N SER A 747 5.03 -18.74 -34.05
CA SER A 747 3.76 -18.47 -34.74
C SER A 747 3.43 -16.99 -34.65
N ILE A 748 2.98 -16.36 -35.74
CA ILE A 748 2.38 -15.03 -35.70
C ILE A 748 0.86 -15.22 -35.63
N ASP A 749 0.27 -14.57 -34.61
CA ASP A 749 -1.16 -14.70 -34.30
C ASP A 749 -1.98 -13.48 -34.75
N ASP A 750 -3.30 -13.65 -34.94
CA ASP A 750 -4.29 -12.63 -35.34
C ASP A 750 -3.97 -11.91 -36.63
N PHE A 751 -3.31 -12.57 -37.58
CA PHE A 751 -2.85 -11.96 -38.84
C PHE A 751 -3.99 -11.45 -39.71
N GLY A 752 -3.92 -10.15 -40.05
CA GLY A 752 -4.85 -9.45 -40.94
C GLY A 752 -5.97 -8.72 -40.21
N SER A 753 -6.02 -8.73 -38.89
CA SER A 753 -7.03 -8.04 -38.10
C SER A 753 -6.80 -6.50 -37.99
N GLY A 754 -5.59 -6.01 -38.32
CA GLY A 754 -5.17 -4.63 -38.15
C GLY A 754 -4.52 -3.99 -39.38
N TYR A 755 -3.81 -2.89 -39.23
CA TYR A 755 -2.97 -2.25 -40.25
C TYR A 755 -1.66 -3.03 -40.41
N SER A 756 -1.74 -4.22 -40.96
CA SER A 756 -0.59 -5.11 -41.14
C SER A 756 0.52 -4.47 -41.96
N ASN A 757 1.68 -4.27 -41.32
CA ASN A 757 2.87 -3.87 -42.05
C ASN A 757 3.56 -5.14 -42.58
N LEU A 758 3.17 -5.56 -43.80
CA LEU A 758 3.76 -6.72 -44.48
C LEU A 758 5.30 -6.74 -44.44
N GLN A 759 5.93 -5.57 -44.34
CA GLN A 759 7.39 -5.45 -44.26
C GLN A 759 7.94 -5.99 -42.92
N HIS A 760 7.18 -5.80 -41.81
CA HIS A 760 7.54 -6.35 -40.49
C HIS A 760 7.43 -7.86 -40.48
N LEU A 761 6.36 -8.42 -41.06
CA LEU A 761 6.19 -9.86 -41.14
C LEU A 761 7.34 -10.53 -41.90
N MET A 762 7.86 -9.89 -42.97
CA MET A 762 8.99 -10.42 -43.73
C MET A 762 10.30 -10.50 -42.93
N SER A 763 10.41 -9.71 -41.87
CA SER A 763 11.62 -9.62 -41.04
C SER A 763 11.57 -10.57 -39.84
N VAL A 764 10.36 -10.95 -39.36
CA VAL A 764 10.21 -11.95 -38.31
C VAL A 764 10.26 -13.35 -38.94
N HIS A 765 11.15 -14.19 -38.50
CA HIS A 765 11.26 -15.57 -38.93
C HIS A 765 10.16 -16.39 -38.26
N SER A 766 8.97 -16.52 -38.90
CA SER A 766 7.87 -17.32 -38.37
C SER A 766 7.77 -18.68 -39.07
N ASP A 767 7.43 -19.73 -38.32
CA ASP A 767 7.13 -21.07 -38.82
C ASP A 767 5.65 -21.21 -39.17
N PHE A 768 4.78 -20.48 -38.43
CA PHE A 768 3.35 -20.47 -38.63
C PHE A 768 2.81 -19.05 -38.75
N ILE A 769 1.74 -18.88 -39.54
CA ILE A 769 0.92 -17.67 -39.57
C ILE A 769 -0.53 -18.09 -39.35
N LYS A 770 -1.17 -17.53 -38.28
CA LYS A 770 -2.59 -17.79 -37.99
C LYS A 770 -3.43 -16.64 -38.56
N ILE A 771 -4.38 -16.99 -39.43
CA ILE A 771 -5.33 -16.03 -40.03
C ILE A 771 -6.41 -15.74 -38.98
N ASP A 772 -6.62 -14.47 -38.69
CA ASP A 772 -7.60 -14.00 -37.69
C ASP A 772 -9.00 -14.52 -37.96
N GLY A 773 -9.67 -14.94 -36.88
CA GLY A 773 -10.99 -15.54 -36.97
C GLY A 773 -12.09 -14.68 -37.59
N SER A 774 -11.95 -13.36 -37.51
CA SER A 774 -12.94 -12.44 -38.12
C SER A 774 -12.93 -12.52 -39.65
N ILE A 775 -11.75 -12.70 -40.26
CA ILE A 775 -11.57 -12.85 -41.69
C ILE A 775 -12.09 -14.22 -42.10
N VAL A 776 -11.75 -15.26 -41.35
CA VAL A 776 -12.17 -16.65 -41.66
C VAL A 776 -13.68 -16.79 -41.54
N LYS A 777 -14.34 -16.21 -40.54
CA LYS A 777 -15.81 -16.23 -40.41
C LYS A 777 -16.51 -15.57 -41.59
N GLN A 778 -16.00 -14.47 -42.08
CA GLN A 778 -16.59 -13.68 -43.18
C GLN A 778 -16.37 -14.33 -44.56
N CYS A 779 -15.51 -15.33 -44.68
CA CYS A 779 -15.16 -15.91 -45.98
C CYS A 779 -16.33 -16.50 -46.72
N CYS A 780 -17.44 -16.86 -46.07
CA CYS A 780 -18.65 -17.37 -46.72
C CYS A 780 -19.53 -16.25 -47.24
N ASP A 781 -19.47 -15.04 -46.70
CA ASP A 781 -20.37 -13.93 -46.97
C ASP A 781 -19.68 -12.77 -47.70
N SER A 782 -18.33 -12.74 -47.72
CA SER A 782 -17.51 -11.68 -48.29
C SER A 782 -16.49 -12.23 -49.29
N GLU A 783 -16.60 -11.84 -50.58
CA GLU A 783 -15.64 -12.14 -51.64
C GLU A 783 -14.26 -11.51 -51.34
N GLU A 784 -14.21 -10.40 -50.60
CA GLU A 784 -12.99 -9.71 -50.24
C GLU A 784 -12.22 -10.53 -49.20
N SER A 785 -12.91 -11.05 -48.18
CA SER A 785 -12.34 -11.93 -47.15
C SER A 785 -11.85 -13.23 -47.81
N GLU A 786 -12.58 -13.77 -48.74
CA GLU A 786 -12.18 -14.97 -49.51
C GLU A 786 -10.88 -14.74 -50.30
N LYS A 787 -10.76 -13.60 -51.01
CA LYS A 787 -9.55 -13.20 -51.72
C LYS A 787 -8.37 -12.95 -50.78
N LEU A 788 -8.61 -12.34 -49.63
CA LEU A 788 -7.56 -12.08 -48.64
C LEU A 788 -6.97 -13.38 -48.10
N ILE A 789 -7.83 -14.34 -47.73
CA ILE A 789 -7.38 -15.67 -47.28
C ILE A 789 -6.57 -16.37 -48.39
N ALA A 790 -7.03 -16.30 -49.68
CA ALA A 790 -6.31 -16.89 -50.76
C ALA A 790 -4.92 -16.25 -50.98
N ILE A 791 -4.79 -14.94 -50.80
CA ILE A 791 -3.52 -14.24 -50.88
C ILE A 791 -2.60 -14.69 -49.75
N ILE A 792 -3.10 -14.72 -48.51
CA ILE A 792 -2.32 -15.14 -47.34
C ILE A 792 -1.87 -16.57 -47.46
N ALA A 793 -2.79 -17.48 -47.83
CA ALA A 793 -2.47 -18.91 -48.07
C ALA A 793 -1.48 -19.09 -49.23
N GLY A 794 -1.55 -18.24 -50.27
CA GLY A 794 -0.61 -18.26 -51.40
C GLY A 794 0.77 -17.69 -51.04
N TRP A 795 0.94 -16.95 -49.96
CA TRP A 795 2.20 -16.36 -49.56
C TRP A 795 3.35 -17.34 -49.44
N LYS A 796 3.08 -18.55 -48.91
CA LYS A 796 4.09 -19.60 -48.77
C LYS A 796 4.78 -19.95 -50.10
N ASN A 797 4.11 -19.74 -51.26
CA ASN A 797 4.68 -20.02 -52.55
C ASN A 797 5.72 -18.99 -53.00
N PHE A 798 5.72 -17.83 -52.39
CA PHE A 798 6.67 -16.75 -52.67
C PHE A 798 7.74 -16.60 -51.61
N SER A 799 7.55 -17.23 -50.44
CA SER A 799 8.54 -17.28 -49.37
C SER A 799 9.68 -18.21 -49.72
N THR A 800 10.90 -17.81 -49.42
CA THR A 800 12.08 -18.72 -49.50
C THR A 800 12.16 -19.68 -48.31
N ARG A 801 11.19 -19.61 -47.39
CA ARG A 801 11.09 -20.36 -46.15
C ARG A 801 9.85 -21.23 -46.13
N ASP A 802 9.89 -22.30 -45.37
CA ASP A 802 8.78 -23.23 -45.16
C ASP A 802 7.87 -22.68 -44.08
N ILE A 803 6.88 -21.84 -44.46
CA ILE A 803 5.87 -21.23 -43.59
C ILE A 803 4.56 -22.00 -43.74
N ALA A 804 3.96 -22.39 -42.65
CA ALA A 804 2.64 -23.01 -42.64
C ALA A 804 1.54 -22.03 -42.23
N ILE A 805 0.40 -22.13 -42.86
CA ILE A 805 -0.77 -21.27 -42.64
C ILE A 805 -1.82 -22.00 -41.82
N VAL A 806 -2.29 -21.36 -40.75
CA VAL A 806 -3.36 -21.85 -39.87
C VAL A 806 -4.58 -20.94 -40.05
N ALA A 807 -5.76 -21.49 -40.25
CA ALA A 807 -7.02 -20.72 -40.21
C ALA A 807 -7.70 -20.91 -38.86
N GLU A 808 -8.02 -19.82 -38.21
CA GLU A 808 -8.74 -19.82 -36.96
C GLU A 808 -10.27 -19.82 -37.11
N TYR A 809 -11.01 -20.15 -36.05
CA TYR A 809 -12.47 -20.15 -36.00
C TYR A 809 -13.15 -20.93 -37.11
N VAL A 810 -12.59 -22.06 -37.49
CA VAL A 810 -13.25 -22.97 -38.45
C VAL A 810 -14.37 -23.72 -37.70
N GLU A 811 -15.59 -23.22 -37.82
CA GLU A 811 -16.74 -23.69 -37.03
C GLU A 811 -17.67 -24.66 -37.80
N ASN A 812 -17.57 -24.66 -39.11
CA ASN A 812 -18.42 -25.52 -39.97
C ASN A 812 -17.70 -26.03 -41.17
N GLN A 813 -18.31 -27.06 -41.80
CA GLN A 813 -17.75 -27.76 -42.97
C GLN A 813 -17.58 -26.85 -44.20
N GLY A 814 -18.47 -25.84 -44.37
CA GLY A 814 -18.38 -24.92 -45.52
C GLY A 814 -17.14 -24.02 -45.47
N ILE A 815 -16.78 -23.53 -44.27
CA ILE A 815 -15.52 -22.79 -44.02
C ILE A 815 -14.34 -23.75 -44.30
N GLN A 816 -14.35 -24.97 -43.77
CA GLN A 816 -13.26 -25.95 -43.96
C GLN A 816 -13.00 -26.28 -45.42
N GLU A 817 -14.04 -26.46 -46.21
CA GLU A 817 -13.90 -26.73 -47.65
C GLU A 817 -13.21 -25.57 -48.40
N LYS A 818 -13.50 -24.32 -48.02
CA LYS A 818 -12.82 -23.15 -48.53
C LYS A 818 -11.36 -23.12 -48.12
N MET A 819 -11.06 -23.34 -46.82
CA MET A 819 -9.67 -23.38 -46.32
C MET A 819 -8.84 -24.42 -47.07
N THR A 820 -9.40 -25.62 -47.26
CA THR A 820 -8.75 -26.67 -48.01
C THR A 820 -8.52 -26.30 -49.48
N ARG A 821 -9.53 -25.67 -50.14
CA ARG A 821 -9.43 -25.18 -51.51
C ARG A 821 -8.35 -24.12 -51.71
N PHE A 822 -8.17 -23.20 -50.74
CA PHE A 822 -7.14 -22.18 -50.79
C PHE A 822 -5.74 -22.74 -50.43
N GLY A 823 -5.65 -23.97 -49.96
CA GLY A 823 -4.39 -24.61 -49.61
C GLY A 823 -3.85 -24.17 -48.25
N VAL A 824 -4.74 -23.80 -47.31
CA VAL A 824 -4.42 -23.60 -45.92
C VAL A 824 -3.95 -24.91 -45.30
N ASP A 825 -2.86 -24.90 -44.57
CA ASP A 825 -2.23 -26.12 -44.08
C ASP A 825 -2.93 -26.72 -42.87
N TYR A 826 -3.33 -25.85 -41.93
CA TYR A 826 -3.96 -26.22 -40.67
C TYR A 826 -5.24 -25.44 -40.40
N SER A 827 -6.16 -26.04 -39.68
CA SER A 827 -7.43 -25.45 -39.28
C SER A 827 -7.66 -25.59 -37.77
N GLN A 828 -8.07 -24.52 -37.13
CA GLN A 828 -8.43 -24.48 -35.72
C GLN A 828 -9.87 -23.98 -35.54
N GLY A 829 -10.67 -24.70 -34.80
CA GLY A 829 -12.04 -24.28 -34.51
C GLY A 829 -12.89 -25.39 -33.94
N PHE A 830 -14.12 -25.05 -33.61
CA PHE A 830 -15.07 -25.96 -32.94
C PHE A 830 -15.56 -27.08 -33.82
N LEU A 831 -15.30 -26.99 -35.12
CA LEU A 831 -15.54 -28.12 -36.03
C LEU A 831 -14.68 -29.34 -35.64
N PHE A 832 -13.44 -29.12 -35.18
CA PHE A 832 -12.46 -30.17 -34.90
C PHE A 832 -12.24 -30.43 -33.43
N SER A 833 -12.05 -29.33 -32.65
CA SER A 833 -11.72 -29.42 -31.24
C SER A 833 -12.24 -28.20 -30.45
N LYS A 834 -12.80 -28.46 -29.27
CA LYS A 834 -13.07 -27.44 -28.28
C LYS A 834 -11.93 -27.45 -27.25
N PRO A 835 -11.60 -26.31 -26.64
CA PRO A 835 -10.61 -26.29 -25.57
C PRO A 835 -11.01 -27.21 -24.40
N THR A 836 -10.13 -28.10 -23.99
CA THR A 836 -10.31 -29.03 -22.87
C THR A 836 -9.09 -29.01 -21.93
N PRO A 837 -9.24 -29.22 -20.61
CA PRO A 837 -8.11 -29.33 -19.70
C PRO A 837 -7.32 -30.64 -19.84
N GLU A 838 -7.94 -31.68 -20.45
CA GLU A 838 -7.34 -33.01 -20.58
C GLU A 838 -7.09 -33.32 -22.06
N ILE A 839 -5.87 -33.72 -22.37
CA ILE A 839 -5.45 -34.21 -23.69
C ILE A 839 -4.61 -35.46 -23.53
N ASN A 840 -4.60 -36.30 -24.58
CA ASN A 840 -3.70 -37.45 -24.63
C ASN A 840 -2.31 -36.98 -25.05
N LEU A 841 -1.35 -37.09 -24.14
CA LEU A 841 0.06 -36.80 -24.36
C LEU A 841 0.76 -38.13 -24.80
N GLU A 842 1.28 -38.17 -26.01
CA GLU A 842 2.08 -39.31 -26.56
C GLU A 842 3.57 -38.94 -26.66
#